data_3c6a561e1edacb76827b1e49c8aef73c
#
_entry.id   3c6a561e1edacb76827b1e49c8aef73c
#
_cell.length_a   1.000
_cell.length_b   1.000
_cell.length_c   1.000
_cell.angle_alpha   90.00
_cell.angle_beta   90.00
_cell.angle_gamma   90.00
#
_symmetry.space_group_name_H-M   'P 1'
#
loop_
_entity.id
_entity.type
_entity.pdbx_description
1 polymer ?
#
loop_
_entity_poly.entity_id
_entity_poly.type
_entity_poly.pdbx_seq_one_letter_code
_entity_poly.pdbx_strand_id
1 'polypeptide(L)'
;MKHSLHTVLTLLFVCASAWGENVPWQNPQINEINREPAHAHFIPYTNEANALKQQALPAAQRFAVNPATERRISLDGTWKFLFSKNNEECPTDFYKMGYNTKRWKDIQVPGSWELQGFDSPIYTDVAYPFPANPPHVPTDYNPVGAYVREFTVPAHWKGMDIFLDFEGVESAFYCWVNGELAGYSEDSRLPAHFNITPFLKAGKNKLAVKVFRYSDGSYLEDQDYWKYSGIERDVYLYARPQSRVQDFKLVAGLTNGYKDGDFNLDITLHKPHLGGIVEVKVMDKGNVIYQHKKEITSATDTLFAQKHLFPAILPWNAETPNLYTLVVSTYDAQGKALESFTQPFGFRSVEMRNGMQLINGVAVLFKGVNRHEHDPHHGRTITVESMIKDIQLMKQFNLNAVRTCHYPNRYEWYALCNEYGLYLVDEANIESHGMQAHKDGTLANNPDWEVPFMQRMSRMVLRDRNITAIVTWSMGNESGYGKHFETLYDWTKKFDPTRPVQYEGGGYDAKSDIYCPMYARVWALRRHVNQRDARPMILCEYAHAMGNSVGNLQDYWDLIYKYDQLQGGFIWDWVDATFDIKDKNGNKIWAYGGDMGFVGVPNDSNFCANGLVAADRSLHPHIWEVKKVYQYIHFDPVAFTTKQIKVTNWHDFIGLEDYKLHWTVETDGKAVQSGEMDFPVMAARSSAFITIPMNLIPNDGKEYFLKLEAFTKKEAPLVPKGHQVAMEQWQLNPEGERLLNATWTARELVDKTVNTERTPDAITLTGENFRIAFSTADGEMTELLYNGKNLIKEGLQPNFWRALTDNDVANNHLERCGIWKFAGKNAKLQSIDLKEDSNKQLATVTVNY
;
A
#
# COMPACT_ATOMS: atom_id res chain seq x y z
N MET A 1 42.79 52.99 19.62
CA MET A 1 43.23 52.87 18.21
C MET A 1 42.24 51.98 17.51
N LYS A 2 41.36 52.54 16.87
CA LYS A 2 40.93 52.77 15.48
C LYS A 2 41.53 51.72 14.50
N HIS A 3 40.62 51.13 13.78
CA HIS A 3 40.64 50.33 12.54
C HIS A 3 40.11 48.92 12.78
N SER A 4 39.07 48.40 12.10
CA SER A 4 38.40 48.82 10.88
C SER A 4 37.06 48.09 10.80
N LEU A 5 36.01 48.82 10.74
CA LEU A 5 34.72 48.40 10.19
C LEU A 5 34.84 48.67 8.71
N HIS A 6 34.91 47.66 7.86
CA HIS A 6 34.60 47.69 6.42
C HIS A 6 35.13 46.37 5.80
N THR A 7 34.29 45.39 5.68
CA THR A 7 34.32 44.38 4.57
C THR A 7 33.25 43.37 4.84
N VAL A 8 31.97 43.74 4.79
CA VAL A 8 30.84 42.84 4.61
C VAL A 8 29.82 43.56 3.77
N LEU A 9 30.13 43.90 2.56
CA LEU A 9 29.16 44.43 1.59
C LEU A 9 29.72 44.40 0.18
N THR A 10 30.25 43.26 -0.30
CA THR A 10 30.60 43.09 -1.72
C THR A 10 30.68 41.60 -2.09
N LEU A 11 29.63 40.84 -1.86
CA LEU A 11 29.50 39.45 -2.33
C LEU A 11 28.07 39.11 -2.77
N LEU A 12 27.34 40.14 -3.24
CA LEU A 12 25.95 39.98 -3.73
C LEU A 12 25.75 40.41 -5.18
N PHE A 13 26.83 40.51 -6.00
CA PHE A 13 26.68 40.93 -7.41
C PHE A 13 27.66 40.24 -8.36
N VAL A 14 27.94 38.93 -8.18
CA VAL A 14 28.65 38.14 -9.19
C VAL A 14 28.02 36.74 -9.25
N CYS A 15 26.75 36.64 -9.47
CA CYS A 15 26.06 35.38 -9.80
C CYS A 15 25.05 35.53 -10.92
N ALA A 16 25.25 36.49 -11.85
CA ALA A 16 24.32 36.67 -12.97
C ALA A 16 24.89 36.26 -14.34
N SER A 17 26.07 35.63 -14.39
CA SER A 17 26.71 35.25 -15.67
C SER A 17 27.37 33.87 -15.74
N ALA A 18 27.01 32.95 -14.79
CA ALA A 18 27.49 31.55 -14.85
C ALA A 18 26.33 30.54 -14.87
N TRP A 19 25.17 30.92 -15.38
CA TRP A 19 23.99 30.03 -15.46
C TRP A 19 23.93 29.25 -16.78
N GLY A 20 25.03 29.00 -17.42
CA GLY A 20 25.10 28.29 -18.70
C GLY A 20 25.27 26.76 -18.58
N GLU A 21 25.70 26.25 -17.40
CA GLU A 21 26.01 24.80 -17.26
C GLU A 21 25.46 24.11 -16.01
N ASN A 22 24.81 24.82 -15.05
CA ASN A 22 24.28 24.20 -13.81
C ASN A 22 22.86 24.67 -13.49
N VAL A 23 21.88 24.22 -14.26
CA VAL A 23 20.47 24.47 -13.92
C VAL A 23 20.03 23.47 -12.83
N PRO A 24 19.39 23.94 -11.74
CA PRO A 24 18.98 23.08 -10.61
C PRO A 24 18.32 21.78 -10.99
N TRP A 25 17.37 21.76 -11.89
CA TRP A 25 16.63 20.56 -12.32
C TRP A 25 17.41 19.54 -13.18
N GLN A 26 18.73 19.72 -13.31
CA GLN A 26 19.71 18.80 -13.93
C GLN A 26 20.99 18.70 -13.08
N ASN A 27 20.92 19.03 -11.79
CA ASN A 27 22.05 19.01 -10.90
C ASN A 27 21.69 18.39 -9.54
N PRO A 28 22.03 17.11 -9.30
CA PRO A 28 21.67 16.39 -8.08
C PRO A 28 22.25 16.99 -6.79
N GLN A 29 23.15 17.98 -6.89
CA GLN A 29 23.66 18.71 -5.73
C GLN A 29 22.74 19.87 -5.29
N ILE A 30 21.69 20.21 -6.09
CA ILE A 30 20.78 21.33 -5.82
C ILE A 30 19.34 20.85 -5.78
N ASN A 31 18.92 20.26 -4.69
CA ASN A 31 17.56 19.75 -4.53
C ASN A 31 16.60 20.80 -3.94
N GLU A 32 17.09 21.96 -3.54
CA GLU A 32 16.29 23.02 -2.92
C GLU A 32 16.92 24.39 -3.07
N ILE A 33 16.05 25.42 -3.10
CA ILE A 33 16.42 26.82 -2.92
C ILE A 33 15.40 27.45 -1.99
N ASN A 34 15.81 28.04 -0.88
CA ASN A 34 14.96 28.71 0.13
C ASN A 34 13.86 27.82 0.74
N ARG A 35 13.92 26.51 0.60
CA ARG A 35 13.00 25.58 1.27
C ARG A 35 13.31 25.56 2.77
N GLU A 36 12.31 25.65 3.60
CA GLU A 36 12.45 25.51 5.05
C GLU A 36 12.95 24.11 5.44
N PRO A 37 13.72 23.98 6.53
CA PRO A 37 14.15 22.68 7.01
C PRO A 37 12.97 21.73 7.30
N ALA A 38 13.14 20.45 7.00
CA ALA A 38 12.15 19.44 7.31
C ALA A 38 11.91 19.33 8.82
N HIS A 39 10.67 19.14 9.21
CA HIS A 39 10.23 18.97 10.60
C HIS A 39 9.07 17.99 10.70
N ALA A 40 8.73 17.55 11.90
CA ALA A 40 7.57 16.72 12.15
C ALA A 40 6.29 17.40 11.65
N HIS A 41 5.40 16.63 11.04
CA HIS A 41 4.12 17.18 10.61
C HIS A 41 3.23 17.51 11.82
N PHE A 42 2.66 18.70 11.83
CA PHE A 42 1.61 19.12 12.76
C PHE A 42 0.86 20.33 12.21
N ILE A 43 -0.38 20.49 12.63
CA ILE A 43 -1.23 21.60 12.21
C ILE A 43 -1.39 22.56 13.40
N PRO A 44 -0.83 23.79 13.32
CA PRO A 44 -0.95 24.78 14.39
C PRO A 44 -2.31 25.47 14.36
N TYR A 45 -2.92 25.62 15.54
CA TYR A 45 -4.16 26.34 15.80
C TYR A 45 -3.90 27.59 16.67
N THR A 46 -4.88 28.48 16.71
CA THR A 46 -4.77 29.74 17.51
C THR A 46 -4.74 29.49 19.00
N ASN A 47 -5.32 28.38 19.47
CA ASN A 47 -5.37 27.98 20.88
C ASN A 47 -5.73 26.50 21.03
N GLU A 48 -5.59 25.98 22.26
CA GLU A 48 -5.88 24.60 22.62
C GLU A 48 -7.31 24.17 22.30
N ALA A 49 -8.31 25.02 22.59
CA ALA A 49 -9.71 24.67 22.35
C ALA A 49 -10.01 24.38 20.87
N ASN A 50 -9.42 25.17 19.96
CA ASN A 50 -9.55 24.96 18.53
C ASN A 50 -8.82 23.69 18.05
N ALA A 51 -7.63 23.43 18.57
CA ALA A 51 -6.88 22.21 18.27
C ALA A 51 -7.65 20.95 18.70
N LEU A 52 -8.17 20.92 19.91
CA LEU A 52 -8.97 19.81 20.45
C LEU A 52 -10.30 19.65 19.72
N LYS A 53 -10.97 20.74 19.36
CA LYS A 53 -12.22 20.70 18.57
C LYS A 53 -11.98 20.04 17.21
N GLN A 54 -10.90 20.40 16.52
CA GLN A 54 -10.57 19.78 15.22
C GLN A 54 -10.20 18.32 15.40
N GLN A 55 -9.42 17.97 16.42
CA GLN A 55 -9.04 16.59 16.72
C GLN A 55 -10.24 15.68 17.00
N ALA A 56 -11.32 16.22 17.58
CA ALA A 56 -12.54 15.49 17.90
C ALA A 56 -13.46 15.23 16.69
N LEU A 57 -13.18 15.80 15.51
CA LEU A 57 -13.97 15.55 14.32
C LEU A 57 -13.75 14.12 13.80
N PRO A 58 -14.78 13.54 13.11
CA PRO A 58 -14.59 12.31 12.38
C PRO A 58 -13.41 12.37 11.43
N ALA A 59 -12.72 11.26 11.23
CA ALA A 59 -11.48 11.20 10.43
C ALA A 59 -11.63 11.84 9.03
N ALA A 60 -12.74 11.59 8.33
CA ALA A 60 -13.03 12.19 7.02
C ALA A 60 -13.12 13.74 7.02
N GLN A 61 -13.36 14.35 8.17
CA GLN A 61 -13.52 15.82 8.31
C GLN A 61 -12.34 16.49 9.03
N ARG A 62 -11.54 15.71 9.75
CA ARG A 62 -10.47 16.23 10.63
C ARG A 62 -9.42 17.01 9.87
N PHE A 63 -9.09 16.60 8.66
CA PHE A 63 -8.05 17.22 7.84
C PHE A 63 -8.57 18.37 6.97
N ALA A 64 -9.89 18.58 6.91
CA ALA A 64 -10.48 19.66 6.16
C ALA A 64 -10.06 21.03 6.72
N VAL A 65 -9.72 21.94 5.83
CA VAL A 65 -9.33 23.31 6.19
C VAL A 65 -10.57 24.11 6.56
N ASN A 66 -10.57 24.69 7.77
CA ASN A 66 -11.60 25.64 8.19
C ASN A 66 -11.02 27.07 8.17
N PRO A 67 -11.27 27.86 7.11
CA PRO A 67 -10.68 29.19 6.99
C PRO A 67 -11.19 30.21 8.02
N ALA A 68 -12.29 29.94 8.69
CA ALA A 68 -12.90 30.90 9.62
C ALA A 68 -12.21 30.99 10.99
N THR A 69 -11.53 29.92 11.43
CA THR A 69 -10.97 29.83 12.79
C THR A 69 -9.44 29.84 12.80
N GLU A 70 -8.78 29.84 11.62
CA GLU A 70 -7.47 29.26 11.60
C GLU A 70 -6.42 30.06 10.85
N ARG A 71 -5.24 29.59 11.02
CA ARG A 71 -4.00 30.08 10.43
C ARG A 71 -3.62 29.32 9.17
N ARG A 72 -4.59 28.65 8.53
CA ARG A 72 -4.39 27.83 7.34
C ARG A 72 -5.46 28.18 6.30
N ILE A 73 -5.06 28.32 5.04
CA ILE A 73 -5.94 28.54 3.90
C ILE A 73 -5.52 27.58 2.82
N SER A 74 -6.49 26.87 2.22
CA SER A 74 -6.24 26.10 0.99
C SER A 74 -6.12 27.03 -0.21
N LEU A 75 -5.15 26.74 -1.05
CA LEU A 75 -5.03 27.30 -2.40
C LEU A 75 -5.50 26.33 -3.47
N ASP A 76 -6.10 25.20 -3.09
CA ASP A 76 -6.66 24.23 -4.02
C ASP A 76 -7.79 24.81 -4.87
N GLY A 77 -8.12 24.11 -5.95
CA GLY A 77 -9.17 24.48 -6.88
C GLY A 77 -8.62 24.94 -8.23
N THR A 78 -9.29 25.87 -8.88
CA THR A 78 -8.96 26.25 -10.26
C THR A 78 -7.80 27.23 -10.33
N TRP A 79 -6.76 26.89 -11.08
CA TRP A 79 -5.61 27.75 -11.39
C TRP A 79 -5.56 28.06 -12.89
N LYS A 80 -4.89 29.15 -13.29
CA LYS A 80 -4.52 29.39 -14.67
C LYS A 80 -3.29 28.58 -15.04
N PHE A 81 -3.31 27.94 -16.20
CA PHE A 81 -2.32 26.98 -16.64
C PHE A 81 -1.91 27.17 -18.09
N LEU A 82 -0.61 27.06 -18.33
CA LEU A 82 -0.03 27.02 -19.67
C LEU A 82 0.90 25.80 -19.76
N PHE A 83 0.59 24.90 -20.66
CA PHE A 83 1.42 23.76 -21.03
C PHE A 83 2.41 24.20 -22.12
N SER A 84 3.69 23.84 -21.94
CA SER A 84 4.77 24.03 -22.93
C SER A 84 5.49 22.69 -23.11
N LYS A 85 5.95 22.40 -24.33
CA LYS A 85 6.63 21.11 -24.63
C LYS A 85 7.99 20.98 -23.97
N ASN A 86 8.62 22.12 -23.70
CA ASN A 86 9.92 22.21 -23.05
C ASN A 86 10.08 23.55 -22.34
N ASN A 87 11.23 23.71 -21.69
CA ASN A 87 11.56 24.91 -20.94
C ASN A 87 11.71 26.16 -21.84
N GLU A 88 12.16 26.01 -23.09
CA GLU A 88 12.39 27.13 -24.02
C GLU A 88 11.08 27.74 -24.51
N GLU A 89 10.05 26.91 -24.72
CA GLU A 89 8.72 27.37 -25.13
C GLU A 89 7.95 28.04 -23.98
N CYS A 90 8.33 27.79 -22.73
CA CYS A 90 7.67 28.38 -21.56
C CYS A 90 8.05 29.86 -21.45
N PRO A 91 7.07 30.80 -21.34
CA PRO A 91 7.38 32.23 -21.19
C PRO A 91 8.28 32.51 -19.98
N THR A 92 9.38 33.21 -20.23
CA THR A 92 10.43 33.45 -19.20
C THR A 92 10.04 34.51 -18.16
N ASP A 93 8.92 35.21 -18.35
CA ASP A 93 8.50 36.32 -17.50
C ASP A 93 7.06 36.16 -16.97
N PHE A 94 6.45 34.98 -17.12
CA PHE A 94 5.06 34.72 -16.72
C PHE A 94 4.80 34.97 -15.23
N TYR A 95 5.83 34.83 -14.40
CA TYR A 95 5.76 35.06 -12.96
C TYR A 95 5.66 36.55 -12.59
N LYS A 96 6.02 37.49 -13.48
CA LYS A 96 5.94 38.93 -13.22
C LYS A 96 4.51 39.40 -13.02
N MET A 97 4.31 40.43 -12.19
CA MET A 97 2.99 40.95 -11.82
C MET A 97 2.13 41.41 -13.00
N GLY A 98 2.71 42.01 -14.03
CA GLY A 98 2.01 42.54 -15.19
C GLY A 98 1.70 41.50 -16.27
N TYR A 99 2.10 40.26 -16.11
CA TYR A 99 1.93 39.24 -17.14
C TYR A 99 0.46 38.84 -17.29
N ASN A 100 -0.06 38.80 -18.55
CA ASN A 100 -1.45 38.58 -18.85
C ASN A 100 -1.74 37.09 -19.09
N THR A 101 -2.43 36.46 -18.15
CA THR A 101 -2.84 35.05 -18.22
C THR A 101 -4.26 34.80 -18.67
N LYS A 102 -4.98 35.80 -19.19
CA LYS A 102 -6.40 35.69 -19.57
C LYS A 102 -6.70 34.63 -20.64
N ARG A 103 -5.71 34.31 -21.50
CA ARG A 103 -5.84 33.29 -22.55
C ARG A 103 -5.38 31.89 -22.09
N TRP A 104 -4.86 31.77 -20.89
CA TRP A 104 -4.45 30.50 -20.33
C TRP A 104 -5.65 29.62 -20.02
N LYS A 105 -5.46 28.32 -20.10
CA LYS A 105 -6.46 27.34 -19.71
C LYS A 105 -6.65 27.33 -18.18
N ASP A 106 -7.71 26.70 -17.75
CA ASP A 106 -7.94 26.40 -16.35
C ASP A 106 -7.50 24.95 -16.07
N ILE A 107 -6.91 24.73 -14.90
CA ILE A 107 -6.53 23.40 -14.39
C ILE A 107 -6.96 23.29 -12.93
N GLN A 108 -7.32 22.07 -12.50
CA GLN A 108 -7.60 21.78 -11.09
C GLN A 108 -6.32 21.43 -10.34
N VAL A 109 -6.15 21.97 -9.16
CA VAL A 109 -5.10 21.67 -8.19
C VAL A 109 -5.79 21.24 -6.88
N PRO A 110 -5.41 20.10 -6.30
CA PRO A 110 -4.43 19.14 -6.78
C PRO A 110 -4.89 18.35 -8.01
N GLY A 111 -3.93 17.84 -8.77
CA GLY A 111 -4.16 17.00 -9.95
C GLY A 111 -3.01 17.00 -10.94
N SER A 112 -2.78 15.87 -11.58
CA SER A 112 -1.83 15.78 -12.69
C SER A 112 -2.41 16.36 -13.97
N TRP A 113 -1.58 17.02 -14.76
CA TRP A 113 -2.04 17.66 -16.00
C TRP A 113 -2.37 16.65 -17.09
N GLU A 114 -1.76 15.46 -17.08
CA GLU A 114 -2.01 14.39 -18.04
C GLU A 114 -3.48 13.91 -17.97
N LEU A 115 -4.02 13.76 -16.76
CA LEU A 115 -5.41 13.36 -16.58
C LEU A 115 -6.42 14.50 -16.82
N GLN A 116 -5.91 15.72 -17.06
CA GLN A 116 -6.71 16.89 -17.39
C GLN A 116 -6.57 17.30 -18.87
N GLY A 117 -5.96 16.44 -19.71
CA GLY A 117 -5.94 16.56 -21.17
C GLY A 117 -4.83 17.45 -21.72
N PHE A 118 -3.72 17.62 -20.99
CA PHE A 118 -2.59 18.44 -21.46
C PHE A 118 -1.40 17.62 -21.97
N ASP A 119 -1.32 16.36 -21.64
CA ASP A 119 -0.33 15.39 -22.09
C ASP A 119 -0.89 13.98 -21.88
N SER A 120 -0.05 12.95 -21.88
CA SER A 120 -0.43 11.56 -21.64
C SER A 120 0.29 10.97 -20.46
N PRO A 121 -0.40 10.26 -19.57
CA PRO A 121 0.25 9.47 -18.55
C PRO A 121 1.03 8.32 -19.22
N ILE A 122 2.20 8.00 -18.68
CA ILE A 122 3.07 6.92 -19.14
C ILE A 122 3.18 5.89 -18.01
N TYR A 123 2.92 4.62 -18.33
CA TYR A 123 3.13 3.53 -17.41
C TYR A 123 4.34 2.71 -17.84
N THR A 124 5.38 2.71 -17.04
CA THR A 124 6.56 1.83 -17.19
C THR A 124 6.96 1.28 -15.84
N ASP A 125 7.45 0.04 -15.84
CA ASP A 125 8.06 -0.63 -14.69
C ASP A 125 9.56 -0.30 -14.61
N VAL A 126 10.41 -1.03 -15.32
CA VAL A 126 11.88 -0.91 -15.23
C VAL A 126 12.45 0.26 -16.03
N ALA A 127 11.82 0.59 -17.15
CA ALA A 127 12.38 1.57 -18.08
C ALA A 127 11.98 3.00 -17.72
N TYR A 128 12.95 3.92 -17.66
CA TYR A 128 12.61 5.34 -17.64
C TYR A 128 11.78 5.72 -18.87
N PRO A 129 10.82 6.66 -18.74
CA PRO A 129 10.01 7.12 -19.86
C PRO A 129 10.81 8.00 -20.87
N PHE A 130 12.11 8.10 -20.66
CA PHE A 130 13.07 8.85 -21.49
C PHE A 130 14.43 8.14 -21.53
N PRO A 131 15.29 8.42 -22.52
CA PRO A 131 16.65 7.84 -22.59
C PRO A 131 17.49 8.23 -21.36
N ALA A 132 17.97 7.26 -20.60
CA ALA A 132 18.77 7.49 -19.41
C ALA A 132 20.16 8.08 -19.76
N ASN A 133 20.46 9.24 -19.19
CA ASN A 133 21.76 9.93 -19.26
C ASN A 133 21.97 10.79 -18.00
N PRO A 134 21.96 10.20 -16.79
CA PRO A 134 21.99 10.95 -15.54
C PRO A 134 23.23 11.85 -15.43
N PRO A 135 23.10 13.08 -14.91
CA PRO A 135 21.88 13.66 -14.33
C PRO A 135 20.95 14.34 -15.35
N HIS A 136 21.30 14.29 -16.64
CA HIS A 136 20.60 15.05 -17.67
C HIS A 136 19.30 14.35 -18.08
N VAL A 137 18.25 15.14 -18.24
CA VAL A 137 16.95 14.74 -18.80
C VAL A 137 16.75 15.36 -20.18
N PRO A 138 15.83 14.85 -21.04
CA PRO A 138 15.57 15.43 -22.35
C PRO A 138 15.28 16.93 -22.30
N THR A 139 15.70 17.66 -23.32
CA THR A 139 15.46 19.11 -23.47
C THR A 139 14.54 19.44 -24.63
N ASP A 140 14.44 18.57 -25.62
CA ASP A 140 13.58 18.68 -26.80
C ASP A 140 12.09 18.43 -26.45
N TYR A 141 11.82 17.41 -25.65
CA TYR A 141 10.52 17.12 -25.07
C TYR A 141 10.64 16.81 -23.58
N ASN A 142 10.61 17.84 -22.77
CA ASN A 142 10.46 17.81 -21.33
C ASN A 142 9.39 18.83 -20.95
N PRO A 143 8.12 18.42 -20.95
CA PRO A 143 7.01 19.33 -20.70
C PRO A 143 7.14 20.15 -19.44
N VAL A 144 6.70 21.39 -19.54
CA VAL A 144 6.70 22.35 -18.44
C VAL A 144 5.29 22.90 -18.26
N GLY A 145 4.78 22.82 -17.03
CA GLY A 145 3.54 23.45 -16.63
C GLY A 145 3.79 24.78 -15.92
N ALA A 146 3.29 25.88 -16.51
CA ALA A 146 3.28 27.16 -15.84
C ALA A 146 1.90 27.42 -15.21
N TYR A 147 1.87 27.57 -13.89
CA TYR A 147 0.66 27.78 -13.09
C TYR A 147 0.61 29.19 -12.53
N VAL A 148 -0.55 29.79 -12.46
CA VAL A 148 -0.75 31.11 -11.81
C VAL A 148 -2.04 31.11 -11.02
N ARG A 149 -1.94 31.60 -9.77
CA ARG A 149 -3.08 31.82 -8.87
C ARG A 149 -2.96 33.18 -8.17
N GLU A 150 -4.06 33.89 -8.04
CA GLU A 150 -4.16 35.05 -7.15
C GLU A 150 -4.67 34.60 -5.77
N PHE A 151 -4.13 35.18 -4.72
CA PHE A 151 -4.55 34.95 -3.34
C PHE A 151 -4.50 36.22 -2.50
N THR A 152 -5.19 36.21 -1.39
CA THR A 152 -5.18 37.32 -0.40
C THR A 152 -4.89 36.77 0.98
N VAL A 153 -3.96 37.40 1.68
CA VAL A 153 -3.66 37.06 3.06
C VAL A 153 -4.65 37.78 3.99
N PRO A 154 -5.29 37.06 4.93
CA PRO A 154 -6.22 37.67 5.89
C PRO A 154 -5.58 38.77 6.72
N ALA A 155 -6.30 39.85 6.98
CA ALA A 155 -5.79 40.96 7.73
C ALA A 155 -5.35 40.62 9.18
N HIS A 156 -5.99 39.63 9.79
CA HIS A 156 -5.66 39.16 11.13
C HIS A 156 -4.34 38.35 11.22
N TRP A 157 -3.71 38.03 10.08
CA TRP A 157 -2.38 37.42 10.01
C TRP A 157 -1.24 38.44 10.03
N LYS A 158 -1.59 39.71 10.12
CA LYS A 158 -0.57 40.77 10.19
C LYS A 158 0.41 40.57 11.34
N GLY A 159 1.70 40.61 11.02
CA GLY A 159 2.79 40.45 12.00
C GLY A 159 3.17 38.98 12.26
N MET A 160 2.58 38.06 11.54
CA MET A 160 2.98 36.64 11.53
C MET A 160 3.92 36.35 10.36
N ASP A 161 4.65 35.25 10.48
CA ASP A 161 5.35 34.63 9.34
C ASP A 161 4.36 33.82 8.54
N ILE A 162 4.39 33.96 7.20
CA ILE A 162 3.47 33.29 6.28
C ILE A 162 4.27 32.29 5.47
N PHE A 163 3.85 31.04 5.51
CA PHE A 163 4.44 29.95 4.78
C PHE A 163 3.53 29.48 3.66
N LEU A 164 4.13 29.21 2.50
CA LEU A 164 3.52 28.52 1.40
C LEU A 164 3.98 27.07 1.43
N ASP A 165 3.03 26.16 1.38
CA ASP A 165 3.26 24.74 1.47
C ASP A 165 2.69 24.02 0.27
N PHE A 166 3.52 23.19 -0.38
CA PHE A 166 3.13 22.25 -1.40
C PHE A 166 3.33 20.85 -0.84
N GLU A 167 2.27 20.09 -0.64
CA GLU A 167 2.33 18.73 -0.07
C GLU A 167 2.94 17.68 -1.02
N GLY A 168 2.97 17.98 -2.34
CA GLY A 168 3.62 17.12 -3.34
C GLY A 168 3.50 17.69 -4.75
N VAL A 169 4.63 17.79 -5.44
CA VAL A 169 4.73 18.28 -6.83
C VAL A 169 5.72 17.42 -7.62
N GLU A 170 5.28 16.81 -8.69
CA GLU A 170 6.11 15.94 -9.55
C GLU A 170 6.57 16.67 -10.80
N SER A 171 7.87 16.72 -11.18
CA SER A 171 9.05 16.15 -10.51
C SER A 171 9.86 17.21 -9.76
N ALA A 172 9.98 18.42 -10.31
CA ALA A 172 10.71 19.56 -9.75
C ALA A 172 9.96 20.85 -10.07
N PHE A 173 10.08 21.86 -9.22
CA PHE A 173 9.38 23.13 -9.45
C PHE A 173 10.06 24.35 -8.87
N TYR A 174 9.83 25.48 -9.53
CA TYR A 174 10.09 26.83 -8.99
C TYR A 174 8.80 27.48 -8.60
N CYS A 175 8.80 28.31 -7.53
CA CYS A 175 7.69 29.17 -7.20
C CYS A 175 8.13 30.62 -6.98
N TRP A 176 7.25 31.54 -7.40
CA TRP A 176 7.44 32.99 -7.26
C TRP A 176 6.21 33.60 -6.60
N VAL A 177 6.45 34.55 -5.73
CA VAL A 177 5.39 35.37 -5.14
C VAL A 177 5.62 36.83 -5.55
N ASN A 178 4.63 37.44 -6.20
CA ASN A 178 4.67 38.82 -6.68
C ASN A 178 5.87 39.16 -7.59
N GLY A 179 6.39 38.19 -8.31
CA GLY A 179 7.51 38.33 -9.22
C GLY A 179 8.89 37.99 -8.64
N GLU A 180 8.96 37.77 -7.33
CA GLU A 180 10.20 37.41 -6.62
C GLU A 180 10.26 35.89 -6.43
N LEU A 181 11.44 35.29 -6.61
CA LEU A 181 11.67 33.85 -6.43
C LEU A 181 11.50 33.49 -4.96
N ALA A 182 10.45 32.75 -4.65
CA ALA A 182 10.23 32.21 -3.31
C ALA A 182 11.08 30.95 -3.07
N GLY A 183 11.20 30.04 -4.06
CA GLY A 183 12.05 28.91 -3.92
C GLY A 183 12.00 27.89 -5.07
N TYR A 184 12.74 26.79 -4.86
CA TYR A 184 12.81 25.60 -5.70
C TYR A 184 12.79 24.35 -4.83
N SER A 185 12.21 23.26 -5.34
CA SER A 185 12.21 21.97 -4.65
C SER A 185 12.11 20.81 -5.63
N GLU A 186 12.74 19.71 -5.25
CA GLU A 186 12.59 18.35 -5.77
C GLU A 186 12.10 17.40 -4.70
N ASP A 187 11.92 16.12 -5.05
CA ASP A 187 11.27 15.08 -4.26
C ASP A 187 9.75 15.24 -4.24
N SER A 188 9.12 14.54 -5.17
CA SER A 188 7.70 14.69 -5.51
C SER A 188 6.72 14.32 -4.39
N ARG A 189 7.18 13.60 -3.37
CA ARG A 189 6.32 12.93 -2.37
C ARG A 189 6.41 13.50 -0.96
N LEU A 190 7.24 14.51 -0.75
CA LEU A 190 7.39 15.18 0.54
C LEU A 190 7.07 16.67 0.45
N PRO A 191 6.49 17.25 1.50
CA PRO A 191 6.09 18.67 1.51
C PRO A 191 7.26 19.61 1.29
N ALA A 192 7.04 20.70 0.54
CA ALA A 192 7.98 21.79 0.34
C ALA A 192 7.41 23.08 0.94
N HIS A 193 8.01 23.56 2.04
CA HIS A 193 7.60 24.75 2.74
C HIS A 193 8.50 25.95 2.39
N PHE A 194 7.92 27.12 2.12
CA PHE A 194 8.65 28.34 1.82
C PHE A 194 8.13 29.50 2.66
N ASN A 195 9.00 30.24 3.33
CA ASN A 195 8.63 31.47 4.00
C ASN A 195 8.45 32.60 2.98
N ILE A 196 7.21 32.94 2.70
CA ILE A 196 6.86 33.96 1.69
C ILE A 196 6.62 35.34 2.29
N THR A 197 6.76 35.51 3.60
CA THR A 197 6.52 36.78 4.30
C THR A 197 7.20 37.99 3.64
N PRO A 198 8.48 37.88 3.20
CA PRO A 198 9.18 39.04 2.61
C PRO A 198 8.60 39.51 1.27
N PHE A 199 7.89 38.62 0.56
CA PHE A 199 7.40 38.87 -0.78
C PHE A 199 5.94 39.35 -0.83
N LEU A 200 5.24 39.33 0.31
CA LEU A 200 3.82 39.66 0.39
C LEU A 200 3.54 41.15 0.29
N LYS A 201 2.42 41.44 -0.35
CA LYS A 201 1.87 42.81 -0.50
C LYS A 201 0.47 42.88 0.12
N ALA A 202 0.05 44.09 0.52
CA ALA A 202 -1.32 44.32 0.93
C ALA A 202 -2.31 44.05 -0.22
N GLY A 203 -3.41 43.36 0.07
CA GLY A 203 -4.42 43.03 -0.93
C GLY A 203 -4.08 41.77 -1.71
N LYS A 204 -4.27 41.78 -3.03
CA LYS A 204 -4.03 40.63 -3.91
C LYS A 204 -2.54 40.39 -4.10
N ASN A 205 -2.16 39.13 -3.97
CA ASN A 205 -0.84 38.59 -4.27
C ASN A 205 -0.96 37.59 -5.42
N LYS A 206 0.10 37.46 -6.19
CA LYS A 206 0.22 36.51 -7.29
C LYS A 206 1.21 35.42 -6.91
N LEU A 207 0.76 34.19 -6.95
CA LEU A 207 1.61 33.00 -6.93
C LEU A 207 1.77 32.50 -8.36
N ALA A 208 3.02 32.27 -8.76
CA ALA A 208 3.38 31.61 -10.01
C ALA A 208 4.23 30.38 -9.72
N VAL A 209 3.97 29.27 -10.39
CA VAL A 209 4.69 28.02 -10.22
C VAL A 209 5.08 27.48 -11.59
N LYS A 210 6.31 26.98 -11.73
CA LYS A 210 6.82 26.34 -12.93
C LYS A 210 7.22 24.91 -12.57
N VAL A 211 6.51 23.94 -13.10
CA VAL A 211 6.73 22.50 -12.85
C VAL A 211 7.37 21.86 -14.06
N PHE A 212 8.39 21.06 -13.87
CA PHE A 212 9.05 20.25 -14.88
C PHE A 212 8.54 18.81 -14.82
N ARG A 213 8.25 18.20 -15.98
CA ARG A 213 7.88 16.80 -16.06
C ARG A 213 9.03 15.91 -15.60
N TYR A 214 10.24 16.19 -16.09
CA TYR A 214 11.43 15.44 -15.76
C TYR A 214 12.52 16.36 -15.19
N SER A 215 13.19 15.87 -14.17
CA SER A 215 14.39 16.47 -13.56
C SER A 215 15.40 15.38 -13.26
N ASP A 216 16.58 15.73 -12.78
CA ASP A 216 17.52 14.75 -12.25
C ASP A 216 16.87 13.92 -11.11
N GLY A 217 16.01 14.53 -10.31
CA GLY A 217 15.19 13.81 -9.31
C GLY A 217 14.38 12.66 -9.86
N SER A 218 13.97 12.71 -11.15
CA SER A 218 13.22 11.62 -11.80
C SER A 218 14.00 10.30 -11.89
N TYR A 219 15.34 10.34 -11.83
CA TYR A 219 16.16 9.14 -11.78
C TYR A 219 16.05 8.37 -10.46
N LEU A 220 15.51 8.98 -9.41
CA LEU A 220 15.21 8.34 -8.12
C LEU A 220 13.71 8.12 -7.89
N GLU A 221 12.89 8.33 -8.92
CA GLU A 221 11.43 8.18 -8.88
C GLU A 221 10.93 7.26 -9.99
N ASP A 222 11.66 6.14 -10.19
CA ASP A 222 11.44 5.16 -11.25
C ASP A 222 10.52 4.00 -10.81
N GLN A 223 9.54 4.27 -9.95
CA GLN A 223 8.63 3.27 -9.43
C GLN A 223 7.85 2.56 -10.54
N ASP A 224 7.57 1.27 -10.37
CA ASP A 224 6.60 0.52 -11.15
C ASP A 224 5.21 1.14 -10.96
N TYR A 225 5.00 2.25 -11.63
CA TYR A 225 3.76 3.01 -11.55
C TYR A 225 3.66 4.02 -12.70
N TRP A 226 2.50 4.64 -12.85
CA TRP A 226 2.26 5.72 -13.78
C TRP A 226 3.17 6.93 -13.52
N LYS A 227 3.74 7.48 -14.58
CA LYS A 227 4.54 8.71 -14.56
C LYS A 227 3.62 9.88 -14.87
N TYR A 228 3.40 10.69 -13.87
CA TYR A 228 2.59 11.91 -13.94
C TYR A 228 3.43 13.16 -13.78
N SER A 229 2.74 14.29 -13.76
CA SER A 229 3.35 15.58 -13.48
C SER A 229 2.32 16.58 -12.97
N GLY A 230 2.80 17.56 -12.22
CA GLY A 230 1.93 18.63 -11.74
C GLY A 230 1.91 18.74 -10.22
N ILE A 231 0.96 19.52 -9.74
CA ILE A 231 0.74 19.72 -8.30
C ILE A 231 -0.28 18.67 -7.86
N GLU A 232 0.19 17.51 -7.39
CA GLU A 232 -0.64 16.32 -7.15
C GLU A 232 -1.24 16.26 -5.76
N ARG A 233 -0.70 17.01 -4.81
CA ARG A 233 -1.22 17.13 -3.44
C ARG A 233 -1.58 18.57 -3.13
N ASP A 234 -2.23 18.77 -1.99
CA ASP A 234 -2.81 20.05 -1.59
C ASP A 234 -1.78 21.18 -1.49
N VAL A 235 -2.23 22.42 -1.67
CA VAL A 235 -1.42 23.62 -1.52
C VAL A 235 -2.03 24.52 -0.45
N TYR A 236 -1.23 24.94 0.52
CA TYR A 236 -1.69 25.72 1.65
C TYR A 236 -0.89 27.00 1.90
N LEU A 237 -1.55 27.95 2.54
CA LEU A 237 -0.88 29.02 3.26
C LEU A 237 -1.03 28.81 4.76
N TYR A 238 0.07 28.97 5.50
CA TYR A 238 0.07 28.95 6.96
C TYR A 238 0.52 30.29 7.52
N ALA A 239 -0.16 30.75 8.56
CA ALA A 239 0.29 31.88 9.37
C ALA A 239 0.77 31.40 10.73
N ARG A 240 2.03 31.64 11.05
CA ARG A 240 2.62 31.28 12.33
C ARG A 240 3.17 32.46 13.09
N PRO A 241 3.08 32.47 14.44
CA PRO A 241 3.70 33.54 15.23
C PRO A 241 5.22 33.49 15.04
N GLN A 242 5.88 34.63 15.22
CA GLN A 242 7.35 34.69 15.13
C GLN A 242 8.02 33.82 16.20
N SER A 243 7.47 33.82 17.43
CA SER A 243 7.86 32.85 18.45
C SER A 243 6.95 31.63 18.37
N ARG A 244 7.50 30.48 18.02
CA ARG A 244 6.73 29.26 17.71
C ARG A 244 7.48 27.98 18.01
N VAL A 245 6.74 26.88 18.04
CA VAL A 245 7.34 25.53 17.94
C VAL A 245 7.90 25.35 16.53
N GLN A 246 9.18 25.09 16.39
CA GLN A 246 9.78 24.79 15.09
C GLN A 246 9.63 23.32 14.74
N ASP A 247 9.83 22.46 15.72
CA ASP A 247 9.86 21.01 15.54
C ASP A 247 9.60 20.31 16.87
N PHE A 248 9.19 19.05 16.82
CA PHE A 248 9.08 18.21 18.01
C PHE A 248 9.36 16.73 17.70
N LYS A 249 9.92 16.02 18.68
CA LYS A 249 10.16 14.58 18.63
C LYS A 249 9.51 13.94 19.84
N LEU A 250 8.57 13.02 19.57
CA LEU A 250 7.89 12.24 20.59
C LEU A 250 8.32 10.77 20.50
N VAL A 251 8.85 10.24 21.59
CA VAL A 251 9.12 8.81 21.77
C VAL A 251 8.26 8.31 22.92
N ALA A 252 7.24 7.51 22.59
CA ALA A 252 6.32 6.90 23.55
C ALA A 252 6.54 5.40 23.59
N GLY A 253 7.54 4.98 24.36
CA GLY A 253 7.94 3.58 24.55
C GLY A 253 7.19 2.91 25.69
N LEU A 254 7.56 1.65 25.96
CA LEU A 254 7.02 0.84 27.04
C LEU A 254 8.15 0.32 27.94
N THR A 255 7.85 0.19 29.23
CA THR A 255 8.75 -0.36 30.24
C THR A 255 7.98 -1.26 31.20
N ASN A 256 8.65 -1.80 32.23
CA ASN A 256 8.05 -2.69 33.22
C ASN A 256 7.25 -3.87 32.63
N GLY A 257 7.87 -4.61 31.68
CA GLY A 257 7.18 -5.71 30.99
C GLY A 257 6.01 -5.25 30.14
N TYR A 258 6.15 -4.11 29.44
CA TYR A 258 5.21 -3.48 28.53
C TYR A 258 3.91 -2.97 29.18
N LYS A 259 3.94 -2.67 30.47
CA LYS A 259 2.77 -2.22 31.25
C LYS A 259 2.76 -0.71 31.49
N ASP A 260 3.93 -0.08 31.56
CA ASP A 260 4.10 1.32 31.86
C ASP A 260 4.61 2.07 30.63
N GLY A 261 4.15 3.29 30.44
CA GLY A 261 4.53 4.15 29.32
C GLY A 261 5.78 4.99 29.65
N ASP A 262 6.81 4.89 28.83
CA ASP A 262 8.00 5.76 28.86
C ASP A 262 7.83 6.87 27.84
N PHE A 263 7.48 8.06 28.31
CA PHE A 263 7.20 9.25 27.50
C PHE A 263 8.41 10.17 27.46
N ASN A 264 8.92 10.43 26.27
CA ASN A 264 10.03 11.36 26.02
C ASN A 264 9.61 12.32 24.92
N LEU A 265 9.63 13.64 25.20
CA LEU A 265 9.25 14.70 24.28
C LEU A 265 10.33 15.76 24.22
N ASP A 266 10.84 16.02 23.02
CA ASP A 266 11.71 17.17 22.72
C ASP A 266 10.96 18.14 21.82
N ILE A 267 10.97 19.43 22.17
CA ILE A 267 10.35 20.51 21.38
C ILE A 267 11.44 21.53 21.06
N THR A 268 11.64 21.84 19.79
CA THR A 268 12.52 22.91 19.33
C THR A 268 11.71 24.19 19.11
N LEU A 269 12.16 25.31 19.66
CA LEU A 269 11.51 26.59 19.53
C LEU A 269 12.25 27.50 18.53
N HIS A 270 11.50 28.22 17.71
CA HIS A 270 11.99 29.28 16.85
C HIS A 270 11.73 30.65 17.55
N LYS A 271 12.78 31.45 17.70
CA LYS A 271 12.73 32.79 18.34
C LYS A 271 11.93 32.78 19.66
N PRO A 272 12.37 31.99 20.67
CA PRO A 272 11.60 31.86 21.91
C PRO A 272 11.37 33.24 22.59
N HIS A 273 10.14 33.44 23.04
CA HIS A 273 9.72 34.68 23.67
C HIS A 273 10.06 34.63 25.17
N LEU A 274 10.94 35.54 25.61
CA LEU A 274 11.35 35.62 27.02
C LEU A 274 10.15 35.89 27.95
N GLY A 275 10.01 35.11 29.04
CA GLY A 275 8.85 35.08 29.92
C GLY A 275 7.64 34.37 29.35
N GLY A 276 7.72 33.85 28.12
CA GLY A 276 6.69 32.95 27.52
C GLY A 276 6.65 31.60 28.20
N ILE A 277 5.61 30.84 27.92
CA ILE A 277 5.41 29.52 28.52
C ILE A 277 5.21 28.50 27.40
N VAL A 278 5.85 27.34 27.54
CA VAL A 278 5.50 26.10 26.82
C VAL A 278 4.71 25.20 27.76
N GLU A 279 3.50 24.81 27.36
CA GLU A 279 2.64 23.92 28.10
C GLU A 279 2.45 22.61 27.30
N VAL A 280 2.65 21.49 27.98
CA VAL A 280 2.46 20.14 27.46
C VAL A 280 1.39 19.45 28.27
N LYS A 281 0.39 18.86 27.60
CA LYS A 281 -0.59 17.97 28.21
C LYS A 281 -0.61 16.63 27.50
N VAL A 282 -0.87 15.56 28.24
CA VAL A 282 -1.24 14.27 27.70
C VAL A 282 -2.66 13.96 28.17
N MET A 283 -3.51 13.58 27.23
CA MET A 283 -4.91 13.28 27.48
C MET A 283 -5.25 11.84 27.13
N ASP A 284 -6.08 11.21 27.95
CA ASP A 284 -6.72 9.93 27.67
C ASP A 284 -8.25 10.16 27.60
N LYS A 285 -8.83 9.87 26.44
CA LYS A 285 -10.29 9.98 26.18
C LYS A 285 -10.89 11.31 26.67
N GLY A 286 -10.17 12.41 26.40
CA GLY A 286 -10.57 13.77 26.77
C GLY A 286 -10.18 14.22 28.19
N ASN A 287 -9.65 13.33 29.03
CA ASN A 287 -9.18 13.67 30.40
C ASN A 287 -7.68 13.95 30.39
N VAL A 288 -7.27 15.03 31.04
CA VAL A 288 -5.84 15.34 31.23
C VAL A 288 -5.26 14.39 32.28
N ILE A 289 -4.31 13.53 31.84
CA ILE A 289 -3.59 12.59 32.70
C ILE A 289 -2.19 13.07 33.07
N TYR A 290 -1.67 14.07 32.33
CA TYR A 290 -0.40 14.71 32.59
C TYR A 290 -0.41 16.15 32.10
N GLN A 291 0.21 17.03 32.87
CA GLN A 291 0.40 18.44 32.49
C GLN A 291 1.73 18.95 33.00
N HIS A 292 2.48 19.65 32.15
CA HIS A 292 3.72 20.31 32.53
C HIS A 292 3.80 21.68 31.86
N LYS A 293 4.30 22.66 32.59
CA LYS A 293 4.55 24.02 32.10
C LYS A 293 5.99 24.41 32.39
N LYS A 294 6.65 24.99 31.40
CA LYS A 294 8.00 25.56 31.54
C LYS A 294 8.02 26.97 31.02
N GLU A 295 8.52 27.88 31.85
CA GLU A 295 8.79 29.28 31.46
C GLU A 295 10.05 29.34 30.59
N ILE A 296 10.02 30.17 29.56
CA ILE A 296 11.18 30.49 28.71
C ILE A 296 11.99 31.57 29.39
N THR A 297 13.14 31.18 29.93
CA THR A 297 14.00 32.10 30.77
C THR A 297 15.12 32.74 29.97
N SER A 298 15.36 32.30 28.73
CA SER A 298 16.37 32.88 27.85
C SER A 298 15.91 32.86 26.40
N ALA A 299 16.28 33.85 25.61
CA ALA A 299 16.05 33.89 24.17
C ALA A 299 16.87 32.82 23.40
N THR A 300 17.85 32.20 24.07
CA THR A 300 18.62 31.06 23.54
C THR A 300 18.09 29.71 24.00
N ASP A 301 16.99 29.66 24.77
CA ASP A 301 16.35 28.47 25.28
C ASP A 301 15.48 27.83 24.15
N THR A 302 16.13 27.28 23.15
CA THR A 302 15.50 26.77 21.96
C THR A 302 15.02 25.31 22.09
N LEU A 303 15.40 24.63 23.19
CA LEU A 303 15.03 23.22 23.43
C LEU A 303 14.25 23.08 24.74
N PHE A 304 13.08 22.45 24.62
CA PHE A 304 12.28 21.98 25.75
C PHE A 304 12.30 20.44 25.70
N ALA A 305 12.86 19.83 26.74
CA ALA A 305 12.88 18.35 26.87
C ALA A 305 12.06 17.94 28.10
N GLN A 306 11.16 16.96 27.94
CA GLN A 306 10.32 16.47 29.01
C GLN A 306 10.27 14.93 28.99
N LYS A 307 10.43 14.34 30.18
CA LYS A 307 10.30 12.91 30.40
C LYS A 307 9.26 12.62 31.48
N HIS A 308 8.47 11.55 31.28
CA HIS A 308 7.51 11.11 32.27
C HIS A 308 7.23 9.60 32.13
N LEU A 309 6.99 8.95 33.28
CA LEU A 309 6.55 7.56 33.33
C LEU A 309 5.06 7.49 33.67
N PHE A 310 4.31 6.84 32.82
CA PHE A 310 2.87 6.62 32.99
C PHE A 310 2.65 5.19 33.48
N PRO A 311 2.17 4.97 34.72
CA PRO A 311 1.89 3.62 35.20
C PRO A 311 0.61 3.06 34.55
N ALA A 312 0.60 1.76 34.25
CA ALA A 312 -0.57 1.00 33.87
C ALA A 312 -1.34 1.59 32.66
N ILE A 313 -0.62 1.92 31.59
CA ILE A 313 -1.21 2.44 30.35
C ILE A 313 -1.73 1.30 29.47
N LEU A 314 -2.59 1.63 28.49
CA LEU A 314 -3.03 0.73 27.44
C LEU A 314 -2.08 0.88 26.23
N PRO A 315 -1.30 -0.17 25.88
CA PRO A 315 -0.40 -0.12 24.74
C PRO A 315 -1.16 -0.03 23.42
N TRP A 316 -0.52 0.58 22.42
CA TRP A 316 -0.99 0.57 21.04
C TRP A 316 -0.45 -0.67 20.30
N ASN A 317 -1.31 -1.35 19.55
CA ASN A 317 -0.99 -2.34 18.54
C ASN A 317 -2.08 -2.38 17.48
N ALA A 318 -1.90 -3.12 16.37
CA ALA A 318 -2.86 -3.15 15.27
C ALA A 318 -4.22 -3.79 15.63
N GLU A 319 -4.29 -4.63 16.66
CA GLU A 319 -5.52 -5.26 17.15
C GLU A 319 -6.28 -4.36 18.15
N THR A 320 -5.53 -3.59 18.94
CA THR A 320 -6.06 -2.65 19.95
C THR A 320 -5.33 -1.31 19.86
N PRO A 321 -5.71 -0.44 18.89
CA PRO A 321 -5.00 0.80 18.61
C PRO A 321 -5.35 1.90 19.64
N ASN A 322 -4.91 1.72 20.89
CA ASN A 322 -5.15 2.68 21.97
C ASN A 322 -4.33 3.95 21.76
N LEU A 323 -4.98 5.08 21.58
CA LEU A 323 -4.37 6.38 21.37
C LEU A 323 -4.60 7.32 22.54
N TYR A 324 -3.57 8.08 22.83
CA TYR A 324 -3.54 9.25 23.69
C TYR A 324 -3.39 10.50 22.83
N THR A 325 -3.67 11.67 23.39
CA THR A 325 -3.50 12.95 22.70
C THR A 325 -2.46 13.79 23.42
N LEU A 326 -1.35 14.05 22.72
CA LEU A 326 -0.42 15.12 23.11
C LEU A 326 -1.03 16.47 22.70
N VAL A 327 -1.03 17.42 23.61
CA VAL A 327 -1.36 18.83 23.33
C VAL A 327 -0.14 19.67 23.71
N VAL A 328 0.33 20.47 22.77
CA VAL A 328 1.38 21.45 22.99
C VAL A 328 0.83 22.85 22.76
N SER A 329 1.03 23.75 23.72
CA SER A 329 0.59 25.12 23.63
C SER A 329 1.72 26.07 24.01
N THR A 330 1.86 27.18 23.29
CA THR A 330 2.82 28.25 23.62
C THR A 330 2.08 29.52 23.94
N TYR A 331 2.61 30.29 24.91
CA TYR A 331 2.05 31.54 25.37
C TYR A 331 3.12 32.63 25.44
N ASP A 332 2.72 33.88 25.24
CA ASP A 332 3.57 35.05 25.51
C ASP A 332 3.73 35.31 27.02
N ALA A 333 4.55 36.28 27.39
CA ALA A 333 4.78 36.67 28.77
C ALA A 333 3.53 37.20 29.49
N GLN A 334 2.50 37.59 28.79
CA GLN A 334 1.20 38.03 29.32
C GLN A 334 0.18 36.88 29.44
N GLY A 335 0.56 35.66 29.08
CA GLY A 335 -0.29 34.49 29.15
C GLY A 335 -1.27 34.36 27.96
N LYS A 336 -1.11 35.15 26.90
CA LYS A 336 -1.91 35.02 25.68
C LYS A 336 -1.37 33.86 24.85
N ALA A 337 -2.26 32.99 24.42
CA ALA A 337 -1.91 31.87 23.54
C ALA A 337 -1.30 32.37 22.22
N LEU A 338 -0.15 31.82 21.86
CA LEU A 338 0.53 32.07 20.59
C LEU A 338 0.12 31.02 19.56
N GLU A 339 0.25 29.75 19.88
CA GLU A 339 -0.22 28.62 19.06
C GLU A 339 -0.43 27.37 19.91
N SER A 340 -1.23 26.44 19.40
CA SER A 340 -1.41 25.12 19.99
C SER A 340 -1.58 24.09 18.88
N PHE A 341 -1.15 22.85 19.12
CA PHE A 341 -1.41 21.72 18.24
C PHE A 341 -1.68 20.44 19.03
N THR A 342 -2.26 19.47 18.38
CA THR A 342 -2.49 18.12 18.92
C THR A 342 -1.75 17.10 18.08
N GLN A 343 -1.26 16.03 18.76
CA GLN A 343 -0.70 14.85 18.13
C GLN A 343 -1.27 13.60 18.79
N PRO A 344 -2.13 12.82 18.10
CA PRO A 344 -2.49 11.48 18.55
C PRO A 344 -1.28 10.57 18.54
N PHE A 345 -1.09 9.81 19.61
CA PHE A 345 0.01 8.85 19.72
C PHE A 345 -0.37 7.66 20.60
N GLY A 346 0.31 6.54 20.41
CA GLY A 346 0.20 5.35 21.27
C GLY A 346 1.52 4.99 21.90
N PHE A 347 1.46 4.41 23.08
CA PHE A 347 2.64 3.81 23.69
C PHE A 347 2.89 2.44 23.08
N ARG A 348 4.07 2.25 22.49
CA ARG A 348 4.51 0.98 21.91
C ARG A 348 6.03 0.83 21.93
N SER A 349 6.51 -0.41 21.94
CA SER A 349 7.92 -0.76 21.73
C SER A 349 8.08 -1.59 20.48
N VAL A 350 9.15 -1.33 19.72
CA VAL A 350 9.61 -2.18 18.61
C VAL A 350 11.02 -2.65 18.95
N GLU A 351 11.25 -3.94 18.89
CA GLU A 351 12.52 -4.55 19.28
C GLU A 351 12.98 -5.56 18.25
N MET A 352 14.28 -5.63 18.00
CA MET A 352 14.91 -6.72 17.24
C MET A 352 15.55 -7.66 18.24
N ARG A 353 15.04 -8.88 18.39
CA ARG A 353 15.51 -9.84 19.38
C ARG A 353 15.36 -11.28 18.90
N ASN A 354 16.42 -12.06 19.04
CA ASN A 354 16.44 -13.50 18.69
C ASN A 354 16.03 -13.79 17.24
N GLY A 355 16.40 -12.92 16.28
CA GLY A 355 16.03 -13.08 14.88
C GLY A 355 14.56 -12.76 14.58
N MET A 356 13.90 -11.96 15.41
CA MET A 356 12.51 -11.55 15.25
C MET A 356 12.36 -10.06 15.49
N GLN A 357 11.41 -9.46 14.79
CA GLN A 357 10.86 -8.16 15.11
C GLN A 357 9.70 -8.32 16.09
N LEU A 358 9.79 -7.66 17.21
CA LEU A 358 8.79 -7.73 18.28
C LEU A 358 8.05 -6.40 18.39
N ILE A 359 6.73 -6.46 18.51
CA ILE A 359 5.90 -5.34 18.90
C ILE A 359 5.38 -5.60 20.32
N ASN A 360 5.69 -4.71 21.26
CA ASN A 360 5.32 -4.87 22.67
C ASN A 360 5.70 -6.25 23.23
N GLY A 361 6.88 -6.73 22.83
CA GLY A 361 7.42 -8.02 23.27
C GLY A 361 6.87 -9.26 22.54
N VAL A 362 5.95 -9.11 21.60
CA VAL A 362 5.36 -10.22 20.81
C VAL A 362 5.92 -10.22 19.40
N ALA A 363 6.34 -11.39 18.90
CA ALA A 363 6.74 -11.59 17.52
C ALA A 363 5.49 -11.62 16.63
N VAL A 364 5.11 -10.47 16.09
CA VAL A 364 3.91 -10.34 15.26
C VAL A 364 4.13 -10.93 13.88
N LEU A 365 3.07 -11.40 13.24
CA LEU A 365 3.07 -11.82 11.85
C LEU A 365 2.51 -10.69 10.96
N PHE A 366 3.31 -10.24 10.00
CA PHE A 366 2.89 -9.21 9.05
C PHE A 366 2.04 -9.81 7.93
N LYS A 367 0.74 -9.70 8.06
CA LYS A 367 -0.28 -10.05 7.06
C LYS A 367 -0.48 -8.84 6.17
N GLY A 368 0.54 -8.53 5.38
CA GLY A 368 0.72 -7.24 4.74
C GLY A 368 0.36 -7.20 3.26
N VAL A 369 0.27 -5.97 2.77
CA VAL A 369 0.10 -5.63 1.35
C VAL A 369 0.90 -4.38 1.02
N ASN A 370 1.43 -4.29 -0.18
CA ASN A 370 2.00 -3.09 -0.77
C ASN A 370 0.87 -2.18 -1.26
N ARG A 371 0.99 -0.86 -1.10
CA ARG A 371 -0.07 0.07 -1.49
C ARG A 371 0.46 1.30 -2.19
N HIS A 372 0.12 1.44 -3.47
CA HIS A 372 0.19 2.71 -4.19
C HIS A 372 -0.99 3.63 -3.85
N GLU A 373 -0.77 4.94 -3.88
CA GLU A 373 -1.85 5.93 -3.88
C GLU A 373 -2.45 5.97 -5.29
N HIS A 374 -3.67 5.44 -5.46
CA HIS A 374 -4.36 5.38 -6.75
C HIS A 374 -5.86 5.64 -6.66
N ASP A 375 -6.35 6.49 -7.56
CA ASP A 375 -7.76 6.74 -7.83
C ASP A 375 -8.04 6.54 -9.33
N PRO A 376 -9.12 5.82 -9.73
CA PRO A 376 -9.38 5.48 -11.13
C PRO A 376 -9.68 6.67 -12.03
N HIS A 377 -9.87 7.87 -11.50
CA HIS A 377 -10.16 9.08 -12.25
C HIS A 377 -9.11 10.18 -12.07
N HIS A 378 -8.38 10.15 -10.94
CA HIS A 378 -7.48 11.23 -10.53
C HIS A 378 -6.04 10.77 -10.32
N GLY A 379 -5.71 9.49 -10.61
CA GLY A 379 -4.36 8.96 -10.45
C GLY A 379 -3.89 9.00 -8.98
N ARG A 380 -2.79 9.68 -8.71
CA ARG A 380 -2.23 9.80 -7.34
C ARG A 380 -2.97 10.81 -6.44
N THR A 381 -3.89 11.59 -6.99
CA THR A 381 -4.69 12.52 -6.19
C THR A 381 -5.84 11.77 -5.53
N ILE A 382 -5.62 11.31 -4.30
CA ILE A 382 -6.56 10.49 -3.54
C ILE A 382 -7.23 11.29 -2.43
N THR A 383 -8.39 10.83 -1.96
CA THR A 383 -9.17 11.46 -0.88
C THR A 383 -9.03 10.69 0.44
N VAL A 384 -9.39 11.35 1.55
CA VAL A 384 -9.43 10.72 2.88
C VAL A 384 -10.45 9.58 2.91
N GLU A 385 -11.58 9.73 2.24
CA GLU A 385 -12.63 8.72 2.12
C GLU A 385 -12.10 7.46 1.39
N SER A 386 -11.32 7.65 0.33
CA SER A 386 -10.67 6.56 -0.40
C SER A 386 -9.70 5.79 0.52
N MET A 387 -8.89 6.52 1.31
CA MET A 387 -7.98 5.90 2.29
C MET A 387 -8.73 5.11 3.37
N ILE A 388 -9.83 5.65 3.91
CA ILE A 388 -10.67 4.95 4.89
C ILE A 388 -11.27 3.69 4.27
N LYS A 389 -11.69 3.74 3.00
CA LYS A 389 -12.22 2.59 2.28
C LYS A 389 -11.16 1.48 2.13
N ASP A 390 -9.92 1.85 1.80
CA ASP A 390 -8.80 0.90 1.73
C ASP A 390 -8.58 0.21 3.08
N ILE A 391 -8.47 0.99 4.17
CA ILE A 391 -8.29 0.44 5.53
C ILE A 391 -9.47 -0.45 5.92
N GLN A 392 -10.70 -0.05 5.60
CA GLN A 392 -11.90 -0.85 5.87
C GLN A 392 -11.80 -2.24 5.24
N LEU A 393 -11.46 -2.30 3.96
CA LEU A 393 -11.32 -3.58 3.25
C LEU A 393 -10.15 -4.39 3.82
N MET A 394 -9.00 -3.77 4.06
CA MET A 394 -7.85 -4.45 4.66
C MET A 394 -8.23 -5.13 5.99
N LYS A 395 -8.90 -4.41 6.90
CA LYS A 395 -9.37 -4.96 8.19
C LYS A 395 -10.38 -6.10 8.00
N GLN A 396 -11.31 -5.98 7.04
CA GLN A 396 -12.33 -7.00 6.76
C GLN A 396 -11.75 -8.26 6.08
N PHE A 397 -10.58 -8.13 5.46
CA PHE A 397 -9.87 -9.23 4.81
C PHE A 397 -8.62 -9.72 5.57
N ASN A 398 -8.58 -9.46 6.89
CA ASN A 398 -7.56 -9.94 7.83
C ASN A 398 -6.14 -9.39 7.61
N LEU A 399 -5.95 -8.33 6.84
CA LEU A 399 -4.67 -7.65 6.71
C LEU A 399 -4.42 -6.77 7.94
N ASN A 400 -3.15 -6.70 8.38
CA ASN A 400 -2.73 -5.91 9.55
C ASN A 400 -1.56 -4.97 9.28
N ALA A 401 -1.00 -4.99 8.06
CA ALA A 401 0.20 -4.23 7.74
C ALA A 401 0.17 -3.70 6.30
N VAL A 402 0.82 -2.55 6.08
CA VAL A 402 0.99 -1.94 4.75
C VAL A 402 2.42 -1.45 4.60
N ARG A 403 3.04 -1.71 3.44
CA ARG A 403 4.24 -1.02 2.98
C ARG A 403 3.81 0.11 2.04
N THR A 404 4.26 1.34 2.31
CA THR A 404 3.97 2.51 1.49
C THR A 404 4.86 2.50 0.24
N CYS A 405 4.59 1.57 -0.65
CA CYS A 405 5.39 1.37 -1.86
C CYS A 405 5.18 2.54 -2.84
N HIS A 406 6.21 3.17 -3.36
CA HIS A 406 7.63 3.13 -2.97
C HIS A 406 8.04 4.56 -2.59
N TYR A 407 7.20 5.22 -1.81
CA TYR A 407 7.34 6.63 -1.43
C TYR A 407 6.48 6.99 -0.20
N PRO A 408 6.83 8.07 0.49
CA PRO A 408 6.00 8.59 1.59
C PRO A 408 4.60 8.98 1.09
N ASN A 409 3.58 8.39 1.71
CA ASN A 409 2.17 8.70 1.39
C ASN A 409 1.76 10.07 1.94
N ARG A 410 0.52 10.50 1.65
CA ARG A 410 -0.11 11.65 2.30
C ARG A 410 -0.15 11.44 3.81
N TYR A 411 0.05 12.54 4.57
CA TYR A 411 0.10 12.46 6.04
C TYR A 411 -1.17 11.84 6.65
N GLU A 412 -2.32 12.08 6.05
CA GLU A 412 -3.60 11.56 6.50
C GLU A 412 -3.61 10.02 6.58
N TRP A 413 -2.93 9.34 5.65
CA TRP A 413 -2.79 7.89 5.65
C TRP A 413 -2.17 7.37 6.95
N TYR A 414 -1.09 7.99 7.39
CA TYR A 414 -0.39 7.62 8.63
C TYR A 414 -1.26 7.83 9.87
N ALA A 415 -1.96 8.97 9.92
CA ALA A 415 -2.88 9.28 11.01
C ALA A 415 -4.05 8.30 11.08
N LEU A 416 -4.59 7.88 9.92
CA LEU A 416 -5.64 6.88 9.84
C LEU A 416 -5.14 5.49 10.26
N CYS A 417 -3.93 5.10 9.87
CA CYS A 417 -3.32 3.84 10.31
C CYS A 417 -3.06 3.81 11.83
N ASN A 418 -2.69 4.95 12.43
CA ASN A 418 -2.65 5.08 13.89
C ASN A 418 -4.01 4.79 14.53
N GLU A 419 -5.08 5.37 13.97
CA GLU A 419 -6.43 5.33 14.54
C GLU A 419 -7.10 3.96 14.36
N TYR A 420 -6.95 3.36 13.18
CA TYR A 420 -7.63 2.11 12.84
C TYR A 420 -6.78 0.85 13.08
N GLY A 421 -5.50 1.01 13.40
CA GLY A 421 -4.61 -0.09 13.74
C GLY A 421 -4.12 -0.88 12.52
N LEU A 422 -3.13 -0.32 11.79
CA LEU A 422 -2.32 -1.03 10.80
C LEU A 422 -0.85 -0.74 11.08
N TYR A 423 -0.01 -1.77 11.00
CA TYR A 423 1.44 -1.60 11.03
C TYR A 423 1.93 -1.04 9.70
N LEU A 424 2.88 -0.11 9.75
CA LEU A 424 3.42 0.52 8.55
C LEU A 424 4.92 0.26 8.40
N VAL A 425 5.30 -0.07 7.18
CA VAL A 425 6.65 0.09 6.67
C VAL A 425 6.63 1.37 5.84
N ASP A 426 7.28 2.41 6.33
CA ASP A 426 7.36 3.71 5.66
C ASP A 426 8.61 3.78 4.79
N GLU A 427 8.44 4.06 3.49
CA GLU A 427 9.48 3.91 2.51
C GLU A 427 9.88 5.22 1.86
N ALA A 428 11.20 5.45 1.77
CA ALA A 428 11.77 6.63 1.13
C ALA A 428 11.54 6.60 -0.39
N ASN A 429 11.28 7.77 -0.96
CA ASN A 429 11.10 7.96 -2.40
C ASN A 429 12.43 7.82 -3.16
N ILE A 430 12.97 6.62 -3.17
CA ILE A 430 14.25 6.25 -3.79
C ILE A 430 14.03 4.98 -4.59
N GLU A 431 13.96 5.14 -5.91
CA GLU A 431 13.97 4.02 -6.85
C GLU A 431 14.66 4.40 -8.14
N SER A 432 15.62 3.57 -8.56
CA SER A 432 16.38 3.76 -9.80
C SER A 432 16.54 2.44 -10.56
N HIS A 433 15.41 1.74 -10.75
CA HIS A 433 15.37 0.37 -11.29
C HIS A 433 16.06 0.31 -12.67
N GLY A 434 15.75 1.24 -13.57
CA GLY A 434 16.36 1.30 -14.89
C GLY A 434 17.88 1.52 -14.90
N MET A 435 18.46 2.01 -13.80
CA MET A 435 19.91 2.16 -13.68
C MET A 435 20.63 0.84 -13.36
N GLN A 436 19.95 -0.19 -12.87
CA GLN A 436 20.62 -1.46 -12.54
C GLN A 436 21.22 -2.14 -13.78
N ALA A 437 20.58 -2.00 -14.93
CA ALA A 437 21.06 -2.51 -16.21
C ALA A 437 21.85 -1.48 -17.03
N HIS A 438 22.01 -0.24 -16.54
CA HIS A 438 22.71 0.81 -17.26
C HIS A 438 24.24 0.59 -17.22
N LYS A 439 24.93 1.02 -18.27
CA LYS A 439 26.42 0.89 -18.39
C LYS A 439 27.18 1.53 -17.23
N ASP A 440 26.63 2.59 -16.62
CA ASP A 440 27.25 3.32 -15.52
C ASP A 440 26.88 2.73 -14.13
N GLY A 441 26.02 1.69 -14.10
CA GLY A 441 25.60 0.99 -12.90
C GLY A 441 24.66 1.80 -12.00
N THR A 442 24.46 1.33 -10.77
CA THR A 442 23.58 1.97 -9.82
C THR A 442 24.05 3.35 -9.35
N LEU A 443 23.10 4.28 -9.15
CA LEU A 443 23.37 5.60 -8.58
C LEU A 443 23.79 5.54 -7.10
N ALA A 444 23.54 4.44 -6.41
CA ALA A 444 23.84 4.24 -4.99
C ALA A 444 25.34 4.33 -4.63
N ASN A 445 26.23 4.29 -5.63
CA ASN A 445 27.68 4.45 -5.49
C ASN A 445 28.25 5.72 -6.14
N ASN A 446 27.41 6.50 -6.85
CA ASN A 446 27.86 7.71 -7.51
C ASN A 446 27.88 8.88 -6.51
N PRO A 447 29.06 9.49 -6.20
CA PRO A 447 29.17 10.54 -5.19
C PRO A 447 28.29 11.75 -5.43
N ASP A 448 27.93 12.05 -6.67
CA ASP A 448 27.10 13.20 -7.01
C ASP A 448 25.64 13.02 -6.52
N TRP A 449 25.26 11.80 -6.17
CA TRP A 449 23.91 11.45 -5.75
C TRP A 449 23.74 11.27 -4.24
N GLU A 450 24.76 11.47 -3.43
CA GLU A 450 24.67 11.34 -1.97
C GLU A 450 23.63 12.31 -1.37
N VAL A 451 23.58 13.54 -1.86
CA VAL A 451 22.67 14.59 -1.34
C VAL A 451 21.20 14.19 -1.56
N PRO A 452 20.75 13.86 -2.77
CA PRO A 452 19.34 13.50 -2.99
C PRO A 452 18.95 12.22 -2.26
N PHE A 453 19.79 11.20 -2.17
CA PHE A 453 19.54 10.01 -1.35
C PHE A 453 19.31 10.39 0.11
N MET A 454 20.23 11.15 0.71
CA MET A 454 20.14 11.54 2.10
C MET A 454 18.92 12.44 2.37
N GLN A 455 18.60 13.38 1.50
CA GLN A 455 17.46 14.26 1.68
C GLN A 455 16.13 13.51 1.65
N ARG A 456 15.95 12.56 0.72
CA ARG A 456 14.72 11.77 0.61
C ARG A 456 14.47 10.94 1.86
N MET A 457 15.47 10.23 2.36
CA MET A 457 15.36 9.46 3.60
C MET A 457 15.19 10.34 4.83
N SER A 458 16.04 11.34 5.00
CA SER A 458 16.01 12.17 6.23
C SER A 458 14.73 12.98 6.36
N ARG A 459 14.21 13.54 5.27
CA ARG A 459 12.96 14.32 5.26
C ARG A 459 11.75 13.45 5.57
N MET A 460 11.68 12.22 5.05
CA MET A 460 10.66 11.25 5.42
C MET A 460 10.69 10.98 6.93
N VAL A 461 11.84 10.57 7.45
CA VAL A 461 11.98 10.24 8.88
C VAL A 461 11.67 11.46 9.78
N LEU A 462 12.10 12.66 9.39
CA LEU A 462 11.82 13.89 10.13
C LEU A 462 10.32 14.23 10.15
N ARG A 463 9.62 14.06 9.04
CA ARG A 463 8.17 14.29 8.95
C ARG A 463 7.38 13.29 9.78
N ASP A 464 7.71 12.00 9.69
CA ASP A 464 6.83 10.91 10.09
C ASP A 464 7.21 10.23 11.42
N ARG A 465 8.36 10.60 12.02
CA ARG A 465 8.91 9.98 13.26
C ARG A 465 7.95 9.87 14.44
N ASN A 466 6.95 10.77 14.52
CA ASN A 466 5.98 10.80 15.61
C ASN A 466 4.75 9.90 15.37
N ILE A 467 4.72 9.17 14.24
CA ILE A 467 3.65 8.25 13.89
C ILE A 467 3.85 6.90 14.60
N THR A 468 2.87 6.49 15.39
CA THR A 468 2.93 5.24 16.15
C THR A 468 2.86 4.01 15.26
N ALA A 469 2.05 4.04 14.19
CA ALA A 469 1.84 2.92 13.27
C ALA A 469 3.10 2.51 12.51
N ILE A 470 4.06 3.42 12.29
CA ILE A 470 5.32 3.09 11.62
C ILE A 470 6.17 2.23 12.55
N VAL A 471 6.39 0.98 12.16
CA VAL A 471 7.17 -0.01 12.91
C VAL A 471 8.50 -0.35 12.25
N THR A 472 8.70 0.06 10.99
CA THR A 472 9.91 -0.16 10.21
C THR A 472 10.13 1.02 9.25
N TRP A 473 11.37 1.47 9.12
CA TRP A 473 11.81 2.38 8.08
C TRP A 473 12.35 1.60 6.89
N SER A 474 11.98 1.95 5.67
CA SER A 474 12.53 1.39 4.45
C SER A 474 13.31 2.45 3.66
N MET A 475 14.52 2.10 3.25
CA MET A 475 15.44 3.06 2.62
C MET A 475 15.14 3.32 1.15
N GLY A 476 14.19 2.59 0.56
CA GLY A 476 13.80 2.70 -0.84
C GLY A 476 13.55 1.34 -1.48
N ASN A 477 13.46 1.34 -2.79
CA ASN A 477 13.15 0.20 -3.64
C ASN A 477 14.14 0.10 -4.80
N GLU A 478 14.38 -1.07 -5.31
CA GLU A 478 15.02 -1.50 -6.58
C GLU A 478 16.07 -0.54 -7.18
N SER A 479 17.00 -0.10 -6.35
CA SER A 479 18.07 0.85 -6.73
C SER A 479 19.47 0.22 -6.73
N GLY A 480 19.56 -1.11 -6.68
CA GLY A 480 20.83 -1.80 -6.44
C GLY A 480 21.31 -1.54 -5.00
N TYR A 481 22.56 -1.87 -4.71
CA TYR A 481 23.15 -1.64 -3.38
C TYR A 481 24.46 -0.89 -3.47
N GLY A 482 24.67 0.07 -2.57
CA GLY A 482 25.89 0.86 -2.54
C GLY A 482 26.06 1.66 -1.27
N LYS A 483 27.13 2.46 -1.26
CA LYS A 483 27.57 3.23 -0.11
C LYS A 483 26.50 4.19 0.43
N HIS A 484 25.64 4.75 -0.45
CA HIS A 484 24.62 5.68 0.00
C HIS A 484 23.62 4.96 0.91
N PHE A 485 23.19 3.74 0.61
CA PHE A 485 22.32 2.96 1.49
C PHE A 485 22.96 2.66 2.85
N GLU A 486 24.27 2.41 2.90
CA GLU A 486 24.99 2.26 4.18
C GLU A 486 24.96 3.55 4.99
N THR A 487 25.13 4.70 4.33
CA THR A 487 25.06 6.03 4.96
C THR A 487 23.65 6.31 5.47
N LEU A 488 22.61 5.99 4.69
CA LEU A 488 21.20 6.12 5.10
C LEU A 488 20.90 5.28 6.33
N TYR A 489 21.34 4.02 6.34
CA TYR A 489 21.16 3.12 7.47
C TYR A 489 21.80 3.70 8.74
N ASP A 490 23.09 4.06 8.68
CA ASP A 490 23.83 4.57 9.83
C ASP A 490 23.21 5.87 10.38
N TRP A 491 22.80 6.78 9.49
CA TRP A 491 22.11 8.01 9.89
C TRP A 491 20.76 7.71 10.57
N THR A 492 19.95 6.85 9.97
CA THR A 492 18.61 6.52 10.47
C THR A 492 18.68 5.85 11.84
N LYS A 493 19.56 4.84 11.99
CA LYS A 493 19.77 4.16 13.29
C LYS A 493 20.27 5.09 14.38
N LYS A 494 21.11 6.06 14.02
CA LYS A 494 21.57 7.08 14.97
C LYS A 494 20.48 8.05 15.36
N PHE A 495 19.64 8.47 14.39
CA PHE A 495 18.58 9.46 14.61
C PHE A 495 17.36 8.85 15.31
N ASP A 496 16.92 7.69 14.88
CA ASP A 496 15.81 6.93 15.46
C ASP A 496 16.23 5.48 15.75
N PRO A 497 16.81 5.21 16.92
CA PRO A 497 17.17 3.85 17.34
C PRO A 497 15.96 2.99 17.74
N THR A 498 14.73 3.53 17.73
CA THR A 498 13.52 2.87 18.24
C THR A 498 12.84 1.98 17.21
N ARG A 499 13.28 2.03 15.95
CA ARG A 499 12.71 1.23 14.85
C ARG A 499 13.81 0.54 14.05
N PRO A 500 13.53 -0.67 13.51
CA PRO A 500 14.39 -1.29 12.52
C PRO A 500 14.38 -0.53 11.19
N VAL A 501 15.45 -0.74 10.44
CA VAL A 501 15.64 -0.21 9.09
C VAL A 501 15.80 -1.37 8.12
N GLN A 502 15.10 -1.35 6.99
CA GLN A 502 15.19 -2.39 5.97
C GLN A 502 15.58 -1.83 4.60
N TYR A 503 16.19 -2.68 3.79
CA TYR A 503 16.38 -2.49 2.34
C TYR A 503 16.60 -3.85 1.67
N GLU A 504 15.95 -4.08 0.53
CA GLU A 504 15.98 -5.38 -0.17
C GLU A 504 17.22 -5.58 -1.05
N GLY A 505 17.73 -4.49 -1.67
CA GLY A 505 18.68 -4.56 -2.79
C GLY A 505 20.06 -5.10 -2.47
N GLY A 506 20.45 -5.21 -1.22
CA GLY A 506 21.73 -5.79 -0.81
C GLY A 506 21.66 -7.25 -0.37
N GLY A 507 20.50 -7.85 -0.33
CA GLY A 507 20.31 -9.22 0.08
C GLY A 507 20.91 -9.53 1.47
N TYR A 508 21.71 -10.58 1.57
CA TYR A 508 22.38 -10.95 2.84
C TYR A 508 23.53 -10.02 3.24
N ASP A 509 24.11 -9.28 2.30
CA ASP A 509 25.26 -8.40 2.54
C ASP A 509 24.85 -6.96 2.90
N ALA A 510 23.57 -6.62 2.78
CA ALA A 510 23.06 -5.29 3.09
C ALA A 510 23.14 -4.96 4.57
N LYS A 511 23.46 -3.70 4.88
CA LYS A 511 23.14 -3.10 6.18
C LYS A 511 21.62 -2.95 6.26
N SER A 512 20.96 -3.96 6.85
CA SER A 512 19.51 -4.02 7.05
C SER A 512 19.22 -4.84 8.29
N ASP A 513 18.31 -4.37 9.14
CA ASP A 513 17.89 -5.11 10.34
C ASP A 513 17.01 -6.31 9.99
N ILE A 514 16.38 -6.29 8.81
CA ILE A 514 15.45 -7.29 8.32
C ILE A 514 15.97 -7.83 6.98
N TYR A 515 15.94 -9.13 6.79
CA TYR A 515 16.10 -9.73 5.47
C TYR A 515 14.75 -9.69 4.76
N CYS A 516 14.62 -8.85 3.75
CA CYS A 516 13.33 -8.55 3.11
C CYS A 516 13.37 -8.77 1.58
N PRO A 517 13.57 -10.01 1.10
CA PRO A 517 13.69 -10.28 -0.32
C PRO A 517 12.34 -10.15 -1.03
N MET A 518 12.41 -9.82 -2.33
CA MET A 518 11.27 -9.86 -3.24
C MET A 518 11.07 -11.27 -3.83
N TYR A 519 9.82 -11.70 -3.93
CA TYR A 519 9.37 -12.91 -4.63
C TYR A 519 10.15 -14.18 -4.28
N ALA A 520 10.72 -14.25 -3.08
CA ALA A 520 11.41 -15.44 -2.60
C ALA A 520 10.46 -16.64 -2.59
N ARG A 521 10.86 -17.75 -3.23
CA ARG A 521 10.04 -18.95 -3.31
C ARG A 521 10.02 -19.72 -1.97
N VAL A 522 9.02 -20.59 -1.79
CA VAL A 522 8.85 -21.42 -0.57
C VAL A 522 10.14 -22.14 -0.14
N TRP A 523 10.95 -22.64 -1.09
CA TRP A 523 12.24 -23.24 -0.78
C TRP A 523 13.28 -22.24 -0.22
N ALA A 524 13.20 -20.97 -0.63
CA ALA A 524 14.11 -19.94 -0.12
C ALA A 524 13.80 -19.58 1.34
N LEU A 525 12.52 -19.61 1.74
CA LEU A 525 12.15 -19.46 3.16
C LEU A 525 12.78 -20.55 4.02
N ARG A 526 12.69 -21.82 3.56
CA ARG A 526 13.34 -22.95 4.22
C ARG A 526 14.87 -22.80 4.30
N ARG A 527 15.47 -22.30 3.21
CA ARG A 527 16.90 -22.02 3.16
C ARG A 527 17.30 -20.98 4.20
N HIS A 528 16.57 -19.87 4.32
CA HIS A 528 16.85 -18.80 5.28
C HIS A 528 16.89 -19.33 6.72
N VAL A 529 15.88 -20.06 7.14
CA VAL A 529 15.82 -20.68 8.48
C VAL A 529 17.02 -21.61 8.72
N ASN A 530 17.45 -22.37 7.70
CA ASN A 530 18.57 -23.30 7.80
C ASN A 530 19.95 -22.59 7.84
N GLN A 531 20.06 -21.41 7.25
CA GLN A 531 21.31 -20.62 7.24
C GLN A 531 21.61 -19.96 8.58
N ARG A 532 20.65 -19.89 9.49
CA ARG A 532 20.78 -19.25 10.81
C ARG A 532 21.21 -17.78 10.73
N ASP A 533 20.72 -17.04 9.71
CA ASP A 533 20.84 -15.58 9.72
C ASP A 533 20.25 -15.04 11.04
N ALA A 534 20.90 -14.02 11.59
CA ALA A 534 20.45 -13.41 12.85
C ALA A 534 19.21 -12.51 12.66
N ARG A 535 18.79 -12.24 11.42
CA ARG A 535 17.69 -11.35 11.07
C ARG A 535 16.39 -12.12 10.82
N PRO A 536 15.22 -11.53 11.11
CA PRO A 536 13.95 -12.07 10.62
C PRO A 536 13.89 -11.98 9.11
N MET A 537 13.11 -12.87 8.48
CA MET A 537 12.71 -12.75 7.09
C MET A 537 11.28 -12.24 7.01
N ILE A 538 11.12 -11.06 6.41
CA ILE A 538 9.82 -10.43 6.13
C ILE A 538 9.84 -10.05 4.64
N LEU A 539 9.01 -10.73 3.84
CA LEU A 539 9.00 -10.52 2.39
C LEU A 539 8.48 -9.11 2.08
N CYS A 540 9.31 -8.22 1.52
CA CYS A 540 8.81 -6.88 1.16
C CYS A 540 7.85 -6.95 -0.02
N GLU A 541 8.00 -7.95 -0.89
CA GLU A 541 7.06 -8.25 -1.97
C GLU A 541 6.97 -9.76 -2.20
N TYR A 542 5.75 -10.27 -2.36
CA TYR A 542 5.49 -11.65 -2.75
C TYR A 542 4.07 -11.83 -3.29
N ALA A 543 3.76 -13.02 -3.80
CA ALA A 543 2.42 -13.42 -4.25
C ALA A 543 1.78 -12.40 -5.20
N HIS A 544 2.53 -12.00 -6.25
CA HIS A 544 2.11 -11.03 -7.27
C HIS A 544 0.68 -11.30 -7.75
N ALA A 545 -0.22 -10.33 -7.51
CA ALA A 545 -1.66 -10.52 -7.59
C ALA A 545 -2.27 -10.19 -8.98
N MET A 546 -1.45 -10.23 -10.03
CA MET A 546 -1.89 -9.96 -11.39
C MET A 546 -2.75 -11.10 -11.96
N GLY A 547 -3.94 -10.78 -12.43
CA GLY A 547 -4.83 -11.73 -13.10
C GLY A 547 -5.27 -12.89 -12.20
N ASN A 548 -5.27 -14.11 -12.71
CA ASN A 548 -5.55 -15.32 -11.92
C ASN A 548 -4.31 -15.76 -11.15
N SER A 549 -4.14 -15.25 -9.95
CA SER A 549 -2.90 -15.29 -9.19
C SER A 549 -3.11 -15.63 -7.72
N VAL A 550 -2.08 -15.36 -6.90
CA VAL A 550 -2.03 -15.61 -5.44
C VAL A 550 -2.13 -17.11 -5.11
N GLY A 551 -1.77 -17.97 -6.06
CA GLY A 551 -1.64 -19.42 -5.82
C GLY A 551 -0.47 -19.75 -4.88
N ASN A 552 -0.57 -20.89 -4.17
CA ASN A 552 0.41 -21.34 -3.19
C ASN A 552 0.60 -20.42 -1.96
N LEU A 553 -0.28 -19.45 -1.72
CA LEU A 553 -0.18 -18.58 -0.56
C LEU A 553 -0.18 -19.39 0.75
N GLN A 554 -0.98 -20.45 0.84
CA GLN A 554 -1.01 -21.35 1.99
C GLN A 554 0.35 -22.02 2.26
N ASP A 555 1.10 -22.43 1.21
CA ASP A 555 2.42 -23.07 1.38
C ASP A 555 3.46 -22.13 2.03
N TYR A 556 3.38 -20.83 1.75
CA TYR A 556 4.18 -19.81 2.44
C TYR A 556 3.80 -19.72 3.91
N TRP A 557 2.48 -19.64 4.18
CA TRP A 557 1.98 -19.43 5.54
C TRP A 557 2.12 -20.67 6.43
N ASP A 558 2.11 -21.88 5.87
CA ASP A 558 2.46 -23.10 6.60
C ASP A 558 3.89 -23.04 7.16
N LEU A 559 4.83 -22.46 6.41
CA LEU A 559 6.17 -22.22 6.91
C LEU A 559 6.25 -21.05 7.88
N ILE A 560 5.54 -19.96 7.63
CA ILE A 560 5.53 -18.77 8.48
C ILE A 560 4.97 -19.12 9.86
N TYR A 561 3.88 -19.88 9.95
CA TYR A 561 3.34 -20.35 11.22
C TYR A 561 4.24 -21.37 11.93
N LYS A 562 5.14 -22.01 11.20
CA LYS A 562 6.02 -23.05 11.74
C LYS A 562 7.33 -22.51 12.30
N TYR A 563 7.85 -21.42 11.76
CA TYR A 563 9.19 -20.92 12.10
C TYR A 563 9.12 -19.44 12.50
N ASP A 564 9.43 -19.15 13.76
CA ASP A 564 9.32 -17.80 14.36
C ASP A 564 10.11 -16.72 13.62
N GLN A 565 11.19 -17.10 12.94
CA GLN A 565 12.06 -16.21 12.17
C GLN A 565 11.40 -15.74 10.85
N LEU A 566 10.35 -16.44 10.38
CA LEU A 566 9.56 -16.07 9.22
C LEU A 566 8.33 -15.28 9.71
N GLN A 567 8.30 -13.97 9.46
CA GLN A 567 7.27 -13.12 10.04
C GLN A 567 6.28 -12.56 9.01
N GLY A 568 6.06 -13.27 7.91
CA GLY A 568 5.08 -12.87 6.89
C GLY A 568 5.68 -12.02 5.77
N GLY A 569 4.91 -11.07 5.28
CA GLY A 569 5.31 -10.21 4.17
C GLY A 569 4.17 -9.40 3.59
N PHE A 570 4.47 -8.69 2.49
CA PHE A 570 3.58 -7.74 1.84
C PHE A 570 3.27 -8.21 0.42
N ILE A 571 2.00 -8.55 0.15
CA ILE A 571 1.55 -8.97 -1.19
C ILE A 571 1.71 -7.80 -2.17
N TRP A 572 2.21 -8.06 -3.37
CA TRP A 572 2.21 -7.11 -4.47
C TRP A 572 0.96 -7.31 -5.32
N ASP A 573 -0.03 -6.37 -5.44
CA ASP A 573 -0.17 -5.23 -4.55
C ASP A 573 -1.65 -5.07 -4.13
N TRP A 574 -2.04 -3.89 -3.63
CA TRP A 574 -3.38 -3.63 -3.10
C TRP A 574 -4.43 -3.37 -4.18
N VAL A 575 -4.12 -2.50 -5.14
CA VAL A 575 -5.14 -1.96 -6.05
C VAL A 575 -4.66 -1.93 -7.49
N ASP A 576 -5.45 -2.42 -8.43
CA ASP A 576 -5.16 -2.22 -9.85
C ASP A 576 -4.95 -0.74 -10.16
N ALA A 577 -3.78 -0.40 -10.68
CA ALA A 577 -3.49 0.97 -11.09
C ALA A 577 -4.05 1.25 -12.49
N THR A 578 -5.38 1.07 -12.67
CA THR A 578 -6.10 1.23 -13.93
C THR A 578 -7.09 2.38 -13.88
N PHE A 579 -7.48 2.92 -15.05
CA PHE A 579 -8.38 4.06 -15.18
C PHE A 579 -9.76 3.66 -15.69
N ASP A 580 -10.80 4.20 -15.07
CA ASP A 580 -12.20 4.12 -15.55
C ASP A 580 -12.42 5.12 -16.68
N ILE A 581 -12.29 4.66 -17.91
CA ILE A 581 -12.53 5.49 -19.09
C ILE A 581 -13.55 4.86 -20.02
N LYS A 582 -13.93 5.58 -21.07
CA LYS A 582 -14.77 5.07 -22.15
C LYS A 582 -13.93 4.86 -23.39
N ASP A 583 -14.12 3.72 -24.04
CA ASP A 583 -13.54 3.43 -25.35
C ASP A 583 -14.18 4.33 -26.45
N LYS A 584 -13.68 4.20 -27.67
CA LYS A 584 -14.20 4.94 -28.83
C LYS A 584 -15.68 4.67 -29.17
N ASN A 585 -16.25 3.61 -28.62
CA ASN A 585 -17.65 3.24 -28.82
C ASN A 585 -18.53 3.69 -27.64
N GLY A 586 -17.94 4.30 -26.62
CA GLY A 586 -18.61 4.75 -25.40
C GLY A 586 -18.78 3.68 -24.33
N ASN A 587 -18.20 2.50 -24.49
CA ASN A 587 -18.23 1.43 -23.47
C ASN A 587 -17.22 1.74 -22.36
N LYS A 588 -17.59 1.44 -21.11
CA LYS A 588 -16.66 1.49 -19.99
C LYS A 588 -15.56 0.45 -20.20
N ILE A 589 -14.31 0.88 -20.03
CA ILE A 589 -13.13 0.00 -19.97
C ILE A 589 -12.23 0.40 -18.79
N TRP A 590 -11.46 -0.55 -18.30
CA TRP A 590 -10.35 -0.31 -17.40
C TRP A 590 -9.08 -0.14 -18.24
N ALA A 591 -8.65 1.10 -18.42
CA ALA A 591 -7.48 1.41 -19.22
C ALA A 591 -6.18 1.15 -18.45
N TYR A 592 -5.16 0.68 -19.13
CA TYR A 592 -3.83 0.41 -18.61
C TYR A 592 -2.75 1.00 -19.53
N GLY A 593 -1.49 0.64 -19.32
CA GLY A 593 -0.37 1.17 -20.11
C GLY A 593 -0.56 0.97 -21.60
N GLY A 594 -0.40 2.05 -22.38
CA GLY A 594 -0.64 2.09 -23.81
C GLY A 594 -2.04 2.49 -24.23
N ASP A 595 -3.05 2.41 -23.35
CA ASP A 595 -4.42 2.85 -23.64
C ASP A 595 -4.61 4.38 -23.52
N MET A 596 -3.74 5.03 -22.75
CA MET A 596 -3.89 6.43 -22.34
C MET A 596 -3.00 7.40 -23.11
N GLY A 597 -2.27 6.98 -24.11
CA GLY A 597 -1.23 7.83 -24.70
C GLY A 597 -1.19 7.87 -26.21
N PHE A 598 -0.16 8.57 -26.71
CA PHE A 598 0.17 8.60 -28.12
C PHE A 598 0.66 7.24 -28.59
N VAL A 599 0.46 6.93 -29.86
CA VAL A 599 1.07 5.74 -30.48
C VAL A 599 2.59 5.84 -30.40
N GLY A 600 3.24 4.84 -29.82
CA GLY A 600 4.70 4.78 -29.67
C GLY A 600 5.25 5.33 -28.35
N VAL A 601 4.39 5.75 -27.41
CA VAL A 601 4.82 6.02 -26.02
C VAL A 601 5.28 4.72 -25.37
N PRO A 602 6.44 4.69 -24.68
CA PRO A 602 6.86 3.53 -23.90
C PRO A 602 5.78 3.10 -22.89
N ASN A 603 5.52 1.80 -22.81
CA ASN A 603 4.58 1.30 -21.81
C ASN A 603 4.76 -0.20 -21.57
N ASP A 604 4.43 -0.65 -20.37
CA ASP A 604 4.45 -2.04 -19.95
C ASP A 604 3.04 -2.66 -19.87
N SER A 605 2.14 -2.14 -20.70
CA SER A 605 0.81 -2.71 -20.94
C SER A 605 -0.01 -2.86 -19.64
N ASN A 606 -0.62 -4.04 -19.43
CA ASN A 606 -1.48 -4.32 -18.28
C ASN A 606 -0.72 -4.74 -17.02
N PHE A 607 0.59 -4.56 -16.97
CA PHE A 607 1.40 -4.95 -15.81
C PHE A 607 1.01 -4.15 -14.54
N CYS A 608 0.40 -2.97 -14.69
CA CYS A 608 -0.17 -2.19 -13.61
C CYS A 608 -1.48 -2.74 -13.01
N ALA A 609 -2.06 -3.81 -13.60
CA ALA A 609 -3.30 -4.42 -13.11
C ALA A 609 -2.99 -5.65 -12.24
N ASN A 610 -2.42 -5.42 -11.07
CA ASN A 610 -1.88 -6.44 -10.17
C ASN A 610 -2.43 -6.34 -8.73
N GLY A 611 -3.58 -5.69 -8.56
CA GLY A 611 -4.22 -5.46 -7.26
C GLY A 611 -5.00 -6.65 -6.71
N LEU A 612 -5.09 -6.73 -5.37
CA LEU A 612 -6.06 -7.58 -4.67
C LEU A 612 -7.49 -7.09 -4.86
N VAL A 613 -7.65 -5.82 -5.19
CA VAL A 613 -8.93 -5.18 -5.54
C VAL A 613 -8.77 -4.38 -6.83
N ALA A 614 -9.86 -4.22 -7.57
CA ALA A 614 -9.89 -3.35 -8.73
C ALA A 614 -9.73 -1.87 -8.34
N ALA A 615 -9.46 -1.00 -9.31
CA ALA A 615 -9.26 0.44 -9.07
C ALA A 615 -10.43 1.13 -8.35
N ASP A 616 -11.67 0.66 -8.55
CA ASP A 616 -12.86 1.14 -7.84
C ASP A 616 -13.11 0.45 -6.49
N ARG A 617 -12.17 -0.39 -6.04
CA ARG A 617 -12.24 -1.19 -4.81
C ARG A 617 -13.29 -2.31 -4.86
N SER A 618 -13.78 -2.70 -6.02
CA SER A 618 -14.47 -3.98 -6.17
C SER A 618 -13.49 -5.14 -5.96
N LEU A 619 -13.99 -6.24 -5.42
CA LEU A 619 -13.16 -7.34 -4.95
C LEU A 619 -12.76 -8.25 -6.10
N HIS A 620 -11.47 -8.55 -6.24
CA HIS A 620 -11.02 -9.64 -7.09
C HIS A 620 -11.22 -11.00 -6.40
N PRO A 621 -11.38 -12.09 -7.15
CA PRO A 621 -11.60 -13.42 -6.55
C PRO A 621 -10.49 -13.85 -5.58
N HIS A 622 -9.25 -13.55 -5.88
CA HIS A 622 -8.10 -13.98 -5.08
C HIS A 622 -7.98 -13.30 -3.71
N ILE A 623 -8.67 -12.18 -3.45
CA ILE A 623 -8.68 -11.58 -2.11
C ILE A 623 -9.34 -12.51 -1.07
N TRP A 624 -10.25 -13.39 -1.52
CA TRP A 624 -10.89 -14.38 -0.64
C TRP A 624 -9.90 -15.46 -0.19
N GLU A 625 -8.96 -15.86 -1.07
CA GLU A 625 -7.84 -16.71 -0.68
C GLU A 625 -6.96 -16.02 0.37
N VAL A 626 -6.64 -14.74 0.18
CA VAL A 626 -5.90 -13.94 1.16
C VAL A 626 -6.63 -13.91 2.50
N LYS A 627 -7.95 -13.63 2.50
CA LYS A 627 -8.77 -13.63 3.72
C LYS A 627 -8.69 -14.96 4.46
N LYS A 628 -8.76 -16.07 3.72
CA LYS A 628 -8.70 -17.42 4.28
C LYS A 628 -7.33 -17.72 4.89
N VAL A 629 -6.26 -17.47 4.15
CA VAL A 629 -4.89 -17.76 4.60
C VAL A 629 -4.46 -16.83 5.75
N TYR A 630 -4.92 -15.58 5.75
CA TYR A 630 -4.61 -14.57 6.78
C TYR A 630 -5.52 -14.62 8.02
N GLN A 631 -6.49 -15.55 8.08
CA GLN A 631 -7.36 -15.65 9.25
C GLN A 631 -6.57 -15.84 10.55
N TYR A 632 -7.11 -15.34 11.66
CA TYR A 632 -6.49 -15.41 12.98
C TYR A 632 -7.00 -16.59 13.82
N ILE A 633 -8.11 -17.18 13.45
CA ILE A 633 -8.70 -18.31 14.16
C ILE A 633 -8.56 -19.52 13.25
N HIS A 634 -7.75 -20.49 13.67
CA HIS A 634 -7.54 -21.72 12.93
C HIS A 634 -8.29 -22.87 13.58
N PHE A 635 -8.79 -23.77 12.74
CA PHE A 635 -9.51 -24.96 13.14
C PHE A 635 -8.80 -26.18 12.58
N ASP A 636 -8.42 -27.13 13.42
CA ASP A 636 -7.79 -28.38 13.03
C ASP A 636 -8.64 -29.55 13.53
N PRO A 637 -9.09 -30.48 12.68
CA PRO A 637 -9.84 -31.64 13.12
C PRO A 637 -8.93 -32.59 13.88
N VAL A 638 -9.37 -33.00 15.06
CA VAL A 638 -8.65 -34.00 15.85
C VAL A 638 -9.19 -35.39 15.53
N ALA A 639 -10.51 -35.56 15.62
CA ALA A 639 -11.21 -36.76 15.22
C ALA A 639 -12.69 -36.46 14.99
N PHE A 640 -13.20 -36.74 13.81
CA PHE A 640 -14.62 -36.55 13.51
C PHE A 640 -15.53 -37.52 14.27
N THR A 641 -15.05 -38.70 14.64
CA THR A 641 -15.76 -39.65 15.50
C THR A 641 -16.04 -39.11 16.90
N THR A 642 -15.14 -38.29 17.45
CA THR A 642 -15.32 -37.62 18.74
C THR A 642 -15.86 -36.18 18.58
N LYS A 643 -16.01 -35.72 17.33
CA LYS A 643 -16.46 -34.35 16.99
C LYS A 643 -15.58 -33.25 17.57
N GLN A 644 -14.32 -33.60 17.84
CA GLN A 644 -13.35 -32.72 18.46
C GLN A 644 -12.58 -31.94 17.40
N ILE A 645 -12.53 -30.62 17.60
CA ILE A 645 -11.76 -29.66 16.80
C ILE A 645 -10.79 -28.94 17.75
N LYS A 646 -9.53 -28.82 17.34
CA LYS A 646 -8.58 -27.94 17.98
C LYS A 646 -8.76 -26.54 17.38
N VAL A 647 -9.02 -25.56 18.23
CA VAL A 647 -9.05 -24.14 17.85
C VAL A 647 -7.72 -23.52 18.26
N THR A 648 -7.08 -22.78 17.36
CA THR A 648 -5.87 -22.01 17.65
C THR A 648 -6.16 -20.53 17.44
N ASN A 649 -5.93 -19.73 18.49
CA ASN A 649 -6.02 -18.28 18.43
C ASN A 649 -4.65 -17.72 18.04
N TRP A 650 -4.52 -17.22 16.80
CA TRP A 650 -3.32 -16.59 16.28
C TRP A 650 -3.31 -15.06 16.43
N HIS A 651 -4.28 -14.47 17.12
CA HIS A 651 -4.15 -13.06 17.50
C HIS A 651 -2.93 -12.87 18.40
N ASP A 652 -2.34 -11.70 18.32
CA ASP A 652 -1.14 -11.36 19.06
C ASP A 652 -1.46 -10.81 20.45
N PHE A 653 -2.60 -10.12 20.62
CA PHE A 653 -2.91 -9.38 21.85
C PHE A 653 -4.32 -9.62 22.38
N ILE A 654 -5.25 -10.15 21.59
CA ILE A 654 -6.65 -10.34 22.00
C ILE A 654 -7.06 -11.81 22.13
N GLY A 655 -8.01 -12.07 23.02
CA GLY A 655 -8.70 -13.35 23.14
C GLY A 655 -9.83 -13.53 22.12
N LEU A 656 -10.65 -14.57 22.30
CA LEU A 656 -11.77 -14.88 21.40
C LEU A 656 -13.14 -14.51 21.98
N GLU A 657 -13.22 -13.73 23.05
CA GLU A 657 -14.47 -13.38 23.74
C GLU A 657 -15.44 -12.58 22.86
N ASP A 658 -14.87 -11.83 21.91
CA ASP A 658 -15.63 -10.99 20.99
C ASP A 658 -16.04 -11.70 19.70
N TYR A 659 -15.83 -13.03 19.64
CA TYR A 659 -16.18 -13.86 18.49
C TYR A 659 -17.16 -14.95 18.84
N LYS A 660 -17.98 -15.37 17.88
CA LYS A 660 -18.94 -16.45 17.98
C LYS A 660 -18.68 -17.48 16.88
N LEU A 661 -18.75 -18.75 17.23
CA LEU A 661 -18.62 -19.86 16.29
C LEU A 661 -20.00 -20.29 15.80
N HIS A 662 -20.19 -20.33 14.50
CA HIS A 662 -21.30 -21.01 13.83
C HIS A 662 -20.77 -22.31 13.24
N TRP A 663 -21.56 -23.36 13.36
CA TRP A 663 -21.26 -24.64 12.75
C TRP A 663 -22.44 -25.13 11.93
N THR A 664 -22.16 -25.76 10.79
CA THR A 664 -23.18 -26.27 9.88
C THR A 664 -22.72 -27.61 9.32
N VAL A 665 -23.62 -28.60 9.33
CA VAL A 665 -23.45 -29.84 8.57
C VAL A 665 -24.29 -29.74 7.31
N GLU A 666 -23.65 -29.90 6.17
CA GLU A 666 -24.25 -29.77 4.84
C GLU A 666 -24.20 -31.08 4.06
N THR A 667 -25.24 -31.37 3.28
CA THR A 667 -25.26 -32.42 2.27
C THR A 667 -26.02 -31.93 1.04
N ASP A 668 -25.55 -32.25 -0.15
CA ASP A 668 -26.12 -31.77 -1.42
C ASP A 668 -26.33 -30.24 -1.44
N GLY A 669 -25.40 -29.47 -0.86
CA GLY A 669 -25.48 -28.01 -0.76
C GLY A 669 -26.55 -27.47 0.21
N LYS A 670 -27.14 -28.33 1.05
CA LYS A 670 -28.19 -27.95 2.02
C LYS A 670 -27.75 -28.20 3.44
N ALA A 671 -27.97 -27.21 4.30
CA ALA A 671 -27.76 -27.35 5.73
C ALA A 671 -28.78 -28.36 6.31
N VAL A 672 -28.30 -29.40 6.98
CA VAL A 672 -29.13 -30.43 7.63
C VAL A 672 -29.04 -30.36 9.15
N GLN A 673 -27.97 -29.81 9.68
CA GLN A 673 -27.77 -29.47 11.07
C GLN A 673 -27.00 -28.18 11.18
N SER A 674 -27.32 -27.36 12.16
CA SER A 674 -26.58 -26.13 12.45
C SER A 674 -26.73 -25.69 13.89
N GLY A 675 -25.85 -24.84 14.36
CA GLY A 675 -25.91 -24.22 15.66
C GLY A 675 -24.85 -23.17 15.86
N GLU A 676 -24.92 -22.52 17.00
CA GLU A 676 -24.00 -21.51 17.46
C GLU A 676 -23.40 -21.91 18.81
N MET A 677 -22.18 -21.50 19.06
CA MET A 677 -21.52 -21.64 20.34
C MET A 677 -20.50 -20.54 20.58
N ASP A 678 -20.26 -20.23 21.85
CA ASP A 678 -19.16 -19.35 22.21
C ASP A 678 -17.82 -20.11 22.18
N PHE A 679 -16.75 -19.41 21.86
CA PHE A 679 -15.41 -19.96 22.06
C PHE A 679 -15.13 -20.10 23.58
N PRO A 680 -14.35 -21.10 24.01
CA PRO A 680 -13.84 -21.10 25.37
C PRO A 680 -12.99 -19.84 25.62
N VAL A 681 -12.79 -19.47 26.87
CA VAL A 681 -11.86 -18.38 27.21
C VAL A 681 -10.46 -18.76 26.75
N MET A 682 -9.94 -18.01 25.80
CA MET A 682 -8.66 -18.27 25.15
C MET A 682 -7.84 -16.98 25.11
N ALA A 683 -6.63 -17.06 25.63
CA ALA A 683 -5.67 -15.96 25.47
C ALA A 683 -5.16 -15.87 24.02
N ALA A 684 -4.55 -14.74 23.67
CA ALA A 684 -3.74 -14.62 22.46
C ALA A 684 -2.69 -15.74 22.40
N ARG A 685 -2.39 -16.22 21.19
CA ARG A 685 -1.37 -17.25 20.92
C ARG A 685 -1.57 -18.56 21.71
N SER A 686 -2.84 -18.94 21.97
CA SER A 686 -3.19 -20.17 22.67
C SER A 686 -4.06 -21.11 21.85
N SER A 687 -4.20 -22.35 22.29
CA SER A 687 -5.07 -23.36 21.66
C SER A 687 -5.97 -24.03 22.68
N ALA A 688 -7.15 -24.43 22.25
CA ALA A 688 -8.11 -25.20 23.06
C ALA A 688 -8.84 -26.22 22.19
N PHE A 689 -9.40 -27.24 22.81
CA PHE A 689 -10.26 -28.21 22.12
C PHE A 689 -11.74 -27.88 22.38
N ILE A 690 -12.52 -27.95 21.32
CA ILE A 690 -13.98 -27.83 21.39
C ILE A 690 -14.64 -29.12 20.85
N THR A 691 -15.87 -29.37 21.28
CA THR A 691 -16.68 -30.49 20.74
C THR A 691 -17.89 -29.87 20.05
N ILE A 692 -18.07 -30.17 18.79
CA ILE A 692 -19.23 -29.69 18.01
C ILE A 692 -20.46 -30.52 18.40
N PRO A 693 -21.59 -29.91 18.81
CA PRO A 693 -22.77 -30.60 19.28
C PRO A 693 -23.66 -31.10 18.12
N MET A 694 -23.03 -31.68 17.08
CA MET A 694 -23.75 -32.24 15.94
C MET A 694 -24.21 -33.69 16.23
N ASN A 695 -25.29 -34.15 15.59
CA ASN A 695 -25.74 -35.52 15.61
C ASN A 695 -24.81 -36.43 14.78
N LEU A 696 -24.96 -37.76 14.92
CA LEU A 696 -24.30 -38.69 14.04
C LEU A 696 -24.78 -38.51 12.60
N ILE A 697 -23.86 -38.66 11.66
CA ILE A 697 -24.13 -38.57 10.24
C ILE A 697 -24.78 -39.89 9.78
N PRO A 698 -25.84 -39.85 8.96
CA PRO A 698 -26.42 -41.04 8.36
C PRO A 698 -25.41 -41.74 7.47
N ASN A 699 -25.45 -43.07 7.42
CA ASN A 699 -24.71 -43.87 6.46
C ASN A 699 -25.64 -44.20 5.28
N ASP A 700 -25.98 -43.18 4.51
CA ASP A 700 -26.94 -43.25 3.40
C ASP A 700 -26.31 -43.07 2.02
N GLY A 701 -24.98 -43.07 1.99
CA GLY A 701 -24.21 -42.92 0.76
C GLY A 701 -24.04 -41.50 0.26
N LYS A 702 -24.51 -40.49 1.00
CA LYS A 702 -24.32 -39.06 0.66
C LYS A 702 -23.04 -38.52 1.23
N GLU A 703 -22.54 -37.46 0.63
CA GLU A 703 -21.44 -36.68 1.16
C GLU A 703 -21.95 -35.67 2.21
N TYR A 704 -21.26 -35.62 3.33
CA TYR A 704 -21.54 -34.68 4.41
C TYR A 704 -20.31 -33.83 4.70
N PHE A 705 -20.51 -32.52 4.82
CA PHE A 705 -19.47 -31.55 5.14
C PHE A 705 -19.77 -30.85 6.45
N LEU A 706 -18.76 -30.70 7.30
CA LEU A 706 -18.80 -29.81 8.45
C LEU A 706 -18.15 -28.47 8.06
N LYS A 707 -18.90 -27.40 8.18
CA LYS A 707 -18.45 -26.02 8.01
C LYS A 707 -18.43 -25.32 9.36
N LEU A 708 -17.31 -24.67 9.69
CA LEU A 708 -17.14 -23.83 10.87
C LEU A 708 -16.88 -22.40 10.42
N GLU A 709 -17.53 -21.42 11.05
CA GLU A 709 -17.42 -20.02 10.72
C GLU A 709 -17.36 -19.17 12.00
N ALA A 710 -16.36 -18.29 12.11
CA ALA A 710 -16.24 -17.36 13.23
C ALA A 710 -16.72 -15.96 12.82
N PHE A 711 -17.60 -15.36 13.63
CA PHE A 711 -18.19 -14.05 13.40
C PHE A 711 -17.94 -13.11 14.57
N THR A 712 -17.82 -11.81 14.29
CA THR A 712 -17.72 -10.76 15.31
C THR A 712 -19.03 -10.62 16.10
N LYS A 713 -18.98 -10.58 17.43
CA LYS A 713 -20.15 -10.35 18.31
C LYS A 713 -20.54 -8.88 18.41
N LYS A 714 -19.59 -7.99 18.24
CA LYS A 714 -19.77 -6.54 18.34
C LYS A 714 -19.12 -5.82 17.18
N GLU A 715 -19.51 -4.60 16.97
CA GLU A 715 -18.86 -3.69 16.04
C GLU A 715 -17.45 -3.33 16.53
N ALA A 716 -16.51 -3.31 15.63
CA ALA A 716 -15.15 -2.80 15.81
C ALA A 716 -14.89 -1.69 14.77
N PRO A 717 -13.89 -0.85 14.95
CA PRO A 717 -13.58 0.17 13.95
C PRO A 717 -13.46 -0.41 12.53
N LEU A 718 -14.33 0.04 11.62
CA LEU A 718 -14.43 -0.37 10.21
C LEU A 718 -14.79 -1.86 9.98
N VAL A 719 -15.12 -2.62 11.02
CA VAL A 719 -15.55 -4.03 10.92
C VAL A 719 -16.92 -4.16 11.59
N PRO A 720 -17.99 -4.46 10.84
CA PRO A 720 -19.34 -4.52 11.40
C PRO A 720 -19.53 -5.75 12.31
N LYS A 721 -20.49 -5.68 13.20
CA LYS A 721 -21.00 -6.85 13.93
C LYS A 721 -21.51 -7.90 12.93
N GLY A 722 -21.22 -9.16 13.18
CA GLY A 722 -21.60 -10.27 12.30
C GLY A 722 -20.69 -10.43 11.08
N HIS A 723 -19.53 -9.79 11.07
CA HIS A 723 -18.53 -10.02 10.02
C HIS A 723 -17.83 -11.36 10.21
N GLN A 724 -17.77 -12.18 9.16
CA GLN A 724 -17.03 -13.43 9.15
C GLN A 724 -15.53 -13.16 9.11
N VAL A 725 -14.81 -13.64 10.11
CA VAL A 725 -13.34 -13.44 10.23
C VAL A 725 -12.54 -14.71 9.95
N ALA A 726 -13.15 -15.88 10.05
CA ALA A 726 -12.49 -17.15 9.77
C ALA A 726 -13.52 -18.19 9.33
N MET A 727 -13.08 -19.15 8.54
CA MET A 727 -13.90 -20.28 8.13
C MET A 727 -13.04 -21.53 7.85
N GLU A 728 -13.66 -22.71 8.00
CA GLU A 728 -13.08 -23.99 7.62
C GLU A 728 -14.18 -24.96 7.20
N GLN A 729 -13.86 -25.92 6.33
CA GLN A 729 -14.79 -26.96 5.88
C GLN A 729 -14.08 -28.29 5.68
N TRP A 730 -14.69 -29.37 6.12
CA TRP A 730 -14.18 -30.73 5.92
C TRP A 730 -15.30 -31.68 5.55
N GLN A 731 -14.97 -32.66 4.70
CA GLN A 731 -15.81 -33.82 4.45
C GLN A 731 -15.76 -34.74 5.66
N LEU A 732 -16.92 -35.08 6.20
CA LEU A 732 -17.05 -35.91 7.38
C LEU A 732 -16.98 -37.41 7.08
N ASN A 733 -17.36 -37.81 5.87
CA ASN A 733 -17.38 -39.18 5.43
C ASN A 733 -16.72 -39.34 4.02
N PRO A 734 -15.41 -39.31 3.94
CA PRO A 734 -14.69 -39.38 2.66
C PRO A 734 -14.95 -40.65 1.84
N GLU A 735 -15.62 -41.67 2.44
CA GLU A 735 -16.04 -42.89 1.73
C GLU A 735 -17.46 -42.81 1.13
N GLY A 736 -18.21 -41.71 1.38
CA GLY A 736 -19.57 -41.54 0.84
C GLY A 736 -19.64 -41.61 -0.68
N GLU A 737 -18.65 -41.08 -1.36
CA GLU A 737 -18.52 -41.15 -2.81
C GLU A 737 -18.41 -42.56 -3.37
N ARG A 738 -17.75 -43.49 -2.66
CA ARG A 738 -17.67 -44.90 -3.05
C ARG A 738 -19.02 -45.59 -2.95
N LEU A 739 -19.85 -45.23 -1.98
CA LEU A 739 -21.19 -45.78 -1.81
C LEU A 739 -22.15 -45.26 -2.87
N LEU A 740 -22.05 -43.98 -3.25
CA LEU A 740 -22.80 -43.40 -4.36
C LEU A 740 -22.49 -44.10 -5.68
N ASN A 741 -21.22 -44.30 -5.99
CA ASN A 741 -20.81 -45.02 -7.18
C ASN A 741 -21.22 -46.53 -7.17
N ALA A 742 -21.22 -47.15 -5.99
CA ALA A 742 -21.69 -48.54 -5.85
C ALA A 742 -23.21 -48.68 -5.96
N THR A 743 -23.96 -47.66 -5.48
CA THR A 743 -25.43 -47.68 -5.58
C THR A 743 -25.94 -47.37 -6.98
N TRP A 744 -25.25 -46.57 -7.74
CA TRP A 744 -25.59 -46.29 -9.14
C TRP A 744 -25.43 -47.54 -10.03
N THR A 745 -24.40 -48.36 -9.76
CA THR A 745 -24.14 -49.57 -10.52
C THR A 745 -25.11 -50.72 -10.22
N ALA A 746 -25.80 -50.69 -9.09
CA ALA A 746 -26.63 -51.84 -8.66
C ALA A 746 -28.15 -51.71 -8.88
N ARG A 747 -28.67 -50.49 -9.05
CA ARG A 747 -30.13 -50.28 -8.94
C ARG A 747 -30.90 -50.19 -10.27
N GLU A 748 -30.26 -49.97 -11.41
CA GLU A 748 -30.98 -49.67 -12.65
C GLU A 748 -30.68 -50.64 -13.85
N LEU A 749 -29.84 -51.65 -13.63
CA LEU A 749 -29.47 -52.60 -14.71
C LEU A 749 -30.42 -53.77 -14.88
N VAL A 750 -31.52 -53.82 -14.10
CA VAL A 750 -32.45 -54.95 -14.20
C VAL A 750 -33.33 -54.79 -15.46
N ASP A 751 -33.19 -55.72 -16.39
CA ASP A 751 -34.01 -55.91 -17.62
C ASP A 751 -33.79 -54.91 -18.78
N LYS A 752 -32.69 -54.15 -18.82
CA LYS A 752 -32.38 -53.30 -19.97
C LYS A 752 -31.12 -53.80 -20.70
N THR A 753 -31.21 -53.86 -22.01
CA THR A 753 -30.09 -54.31 -22.87
C THR A 753 -29.52 -53.18 -23.69
N VAL A 754 -28.20 -53.21 -23.92
CA VAL A 754 -27.47 -52.34 -24.86
C VAL A 754 -27.21 -53.17 -26.12
N ASN A 755 -27.80 -52.77 -27.24
CA ASN A 755 -27.51 -53.37 -28.55
C ASN A 755 -26.26 -52.69 -29.12
N THR A 756 -25.32 -53.52 -29.61
CA THR A 756 -24.09 -53.02 -30.22
C THR A 756 -24.03 -53.39 -31.68
N GLU A 757 -23.55 -52.50 -32.51
CA GLU A 757 -23.31 -52.72 -33.92
C GLU A 757 -21.90 -52.23 -34.26
N ARG A 758 -21.14 -53.00 -34.98
CA ARG A 758 -19.86 -52.64 -35.54
C ARG A 758 -19.87 -52.71 -37.05
N THR A 759 -19.67 -51.62 -37.70
CA THR A 759 -19.46 -51.49 -39.15
C THR A 759 -18.00 -51.14 -39.43
N PRO A 760 -17.56 -51.11 -40.70
CA PRO A 760 -16.22 -50.61 -41.04
C PRO A 760 -15.97 -49.21 -40.57
N ASP A 761 -17.01 -48.37 -40.52
CA ASP A 761 -16.89 -46.92 -40.28
C ASP A 761 -17.27 -46.49 -38.84
N ALA A 762 -18.02 -47.33 -38.12
CA ALA A 762 -18.54 -46.96 -36.80
C ALA A 762 -18.75 -48.14 -35.83
N ILE A 763 -18.67 -47.87 -34.56
CA ILE A 763 -19.19 -48.67 -33.47
C ILE A 763 -20.37 -47.91 -32.88
N THR A 764 -21.55 -48.55 -32.87
CA THR A 764 -22.79 -47.95 -32.36
C THR A 764 -23.31 -48.75 -31.18
N LEU A 765 -23.73 -48.04 -30.14
CA LEU A 765 -24.35 -48.54 -28.92
C LEU A 765 -25.77 -47.97 -28.86
N THR A 766 -26.80 -48.81 -28.73
CA THR A 766 -28.18 -48.37 -28.68
C THR A 766 -28.90 -49.00 -27.48
N GLY A 767 -29.42 -48.12 -26.62
CA GLY A 767 -30.31 -48.51 -25.51
C GLY A 767 -31.73 -48.01 -25.74
N GLU A 768 -32.56 -48.12 -24.73
CA GLU A 768 -33.97 -47.72 -24.82
C GLU A 768 -34.12 -46.21 -25.20
N ASN A 769 -33.34 -45.36 -24.57
CA ASN A 769 -33.46 -43.92 -24.72
C ASN A 769 -32.22 -43.26 -25.31
N PHE A 770 -31.18 -43.99 -25.65
CA PHE A 770 -29.94 -43.46 -26.16
C PHE A 770 -29.37 -44.19 -27.36
N ARG A 771 -28.60 -43.48 -28.13
CA ARG A 771 -27.70 -44.00 -29.17
C ARG A 771 -26.38 -43.25 -29.12
N ILE A 772 -25.28 -44.02 -29.08
CA ILE A 772 -23.93 -43.48 -29.09
C ILE A 772 -23.18 -44.09 -30.26
N ALA A 773 -22.48 -43.30 -31.06
CA ALA A 773 -21.66 -43.80 -32.16
C ALA A 773 -20.23 -43.27 -32.06
N PHE A 774 -19.28 -44.16 -32.36
CA PHE A 774 -17.84 -43.83 -32.42
C PHE A 774 -17.35 -44.15 -33.86
N SER A 775 -16.58 -43.23 -34.41
CA SER A 775 -15.86 -43.44 -35.66
C SER A 775 -14.73 -44.46 -35.50
N THR A 776 -14.61 -45.42 -36.41
CA THR A 776 -13.48 -46.36 -36.40
C THR A 776 -12.23 -45.81 -37.07
N ALA A 777 -12.34 -44.68 -37.75
CA ALA A 777 -11.22 -44.03 -38.43
C ALA A 777 -10.32 -43.25 -37.49
N ASP A 778 -10.92 -42.56 -36.49
CA ASP A 778 -10.23 -41.65 -35.55
C ASP A 778 -10.60 -41.90 -34.10
N GLY A 779 -11.59 -42.75 -33.81
CA GLY A 779 -12.04 -43.06 -32.46
C GLY A 779 -12.97 -41.99 -31.86
N GLU A 780 -13.33 -40.95 -32.59
CA GLU A 780 -14.18 -39.87 -32.05
C GLU A 780 -15.62 -40.36 -31.80
N MET A 781 -16.23 -39.87 -30.73
CA MET A 781 -17.66 -40.02 -30.48
C MET A 781 -18.41 -39.06 -31.40
N THR A 782 -19.02 -39.59 -32.46
CA THR A 782 -19.68 -38.81 -33.51
C THR A 782 -21.15 -38.53 -33.22
N GLU A 783 -21.76 -39.28 -32.32
CA GLU A 783 -23.17 -39.14 -31.96
C GLU A 783 -23.38 -39.47 -30.46
N LEU A 784 -24.18 -38.69 -29.79
CA LEU A 784 -24.70 -38.94 -28.43
C LEU A 784 -26.17 -38.50 -28.38
N LEU A 785 -27.06 -39.40 -28.83
CA LEU A 785 -28.52 -39.17 -28.75
C LEU A 785 -29.03 -39.61 -27.39
N TYR A 786 -29.87 -38.77 -26.79
CA TYR A 786 -30.67 -39.09 -25.61
C TYR A 786 -32.08 -38.59 -25.80
N ASN A 787 -33.09 -39.46 -25.64
CA ASN A 787 -34.49 -39.17 -25.92
C ASN A 787 -34.70 -38.48 -27.28
N GLY A 788 -33.99 -38.91 -28.31
CA GLY A 788 -34.10 -38.36 -29.65
C GLY A 788 -33.39 -37.04 -29.91
N LYS A 789 -32.71 -36.48 -28.91
CA LYS A 789 -31.96 -35.25 -29.02
C LYS A 789 -30.44 -35.49 -28.99
N ASN A 790 -29.73 -35.01 -30.02
CA ASN A 790 -28.27 -35.07 -30.00
C ASN A 790 -27.70 -34.11 -28.98
N LEU A 791 -26.90 -34.61 -28.05
CA LEU A 791 -26.30 -33.83 -26.95
C LEU A 791 -24.92 -33.27 -27.28
N ILE A 792 -24.30 -33.67 -28.37
CA ILE A 792 -23.00 -33.17 -28.81
C ILE A 792 -23.14 -32.50 -30.18
N LYS A 793 -22.37 -31.45 -30.40
CA LYS A 793 -22.29 -30.77 -31.68
C LYS A 793 -21.15 -31.30 -32.53
N GLU A 794 -20.04 -31.64 -31.91
CA GLU A 794 -18.81 -32.15 -32.50
C GLU A 794 -18.33 -33.35 -31.67
N GLY A 795 -17.48 -34.22 -32.23
CA GLY A 795 -16.89 -35.34 -31.55
C GLY A 795 -16.05 -34.91 -30.33
N LEU A 796 -16.08 -35.74 -29.29
CA LEU A 796 -15.28 -35.48 -28.09
C LEU A 796 -13.81 -35.81 -28.37
N GLN A 797 -12.94 -34.86 -28.15
CA GLN A 797 -11.49 -34.99 -28.30
C GLN A 797 -10.78 -34.80 -26.97
N PRO A 798 -9.68 -35.50 -26.70
CA PRO A 798 -8.83 -35.22 -25.55
C PRO A 798 -8.33 -33.80 -25.59
N ASN A 799 -8.47 -33.08 -24.50
CA ASN A 799 -7.96 -31.71 -24.35
C ASN A 799 -7.01 -31.64 -23.17
N PHE A 800 -5.77 -31.19 -23.44
CA PHE A 800 -4.71 -31.01 -22.43
C PHE A 800 -4.28 -29.56 -22.29
N TRP A 801 -5.12 -28.63 -22.75
CA TRP A 801 -4.80 -27.20 -22.75
C TRP A 801 -5.97 -26.39 -22.23
N ARG A 802 -5.65 -25.32 -21.49
CA ARG A 802 -6.62 -24.33 -21.06
C ARG A 802 -6.25 -22.95 -21.63
N ALA A 803 -7.13 -21.97 -21.51
CA ALA A 803 -6.80 -20.57 -21.76
C ALA A 803 -5.65 -20.15 -20.83
N LEU A 804 -4.70 -19.40 -21.39
CA LEU A 804 -3.54 -18.91 -20.63
C LEU A 804 -3.94 -17.77 -19.71
N THR A 805 -3.39 -17.77 -18.50
CA THR A 805 -3.41 -16.62 -17.60
C THR A 805 -2.27 -15.68 -17.94
N ASP A 806 -2.31 -14.44 -17.41
CA ASP A 806 -1.22 -13.48 -17.58
C ASP A 806 0.12 -14.04 -17.09
N ASN A 807 0.12 -14.75 -15.96
CA ASN A 807 1.32 -15.41 -15.44
C ASN A 807 1.85 -16.51 -16.37
N ASP A 808 0.96 -17.23 -17.05
CA ASP A 808 1.37 -18.22 -18.05
C ASP A 808 2.04 -17.56 -19.27
N VAL A 809 1.51 -16.42 -19.72
CA VAL A 809 2.08 -15.62 -20.82
C VAL A 809 3.45 -15.10 -20.44
N ALA A 810 3.57 -14.43 -19.29
CA ALA A 810 4.83 -13.90 -18.81
C ALA A 810 5.91 -14.97 -18.54
N ASN A 811 5.48 -16.19 -18.19
CA ASN A 811 6.35 -17.35 -17.99
C ASN A 811 6.64 -18.13 -19.29
N ASN A 812 6.29 -17.63 -20.46
CA ASN A 812 6.47 -18.27 -21.75
C ASN A 812 5.90 -19.69 -21.80
N HIS A 813 4.73 -19.92 -21.15
CA HIS A 813 4.13 -21.25 -21.02
C HIS A 813 3.82 -21.88 -22.37
N LEU A 814 3.34 -21.09 -23.34
CA LEU A 814 3.06 -21.57 -24.69
C LEU A 814 4.32 -22.10 -25.38
N GLU A 815 5.45 -21.40 -25.21
CA GLU A 815 6.72 -21.79 -25.81
C GLU A 815 7.28 -23.07 -25.15
N ARG A 816 7.26 -23.14 -23.83
CA ARG A 816 7.80 -24.28 -23.07
C ARG A 816 6.91 -25.53 -23.12
N CYS A 817 5.59 -25.36 -23.14
CA CYS A 817 4.60 -26.45 -22.96
C CYS A 817 3.61 -26.56 -24.12
N GLY A 818 3.77 -25.77 -25.17
CA GLY A 818 2.81 -25.69 -26.28
C GLY A 818 2.54 -27.01 -27.03
N ILE A 819 3.42 -28.02 -26.89
CA ILE A 819 3.17 -29.36 -27.37
C ILE A 819 1.83 -29.90 -26.86
N TRP A 820 1.45 -29.60 -25.63
CA TRP A 820 0.20 -30.06 -25.02
C TRP A 820 -1.04 -29.40 -25.61
N LYS A 821 -0.91 -28.17 -26.15
CA LYS A 821 -1.99 -27.44 -26.82
C LYS A 821 -2.55 -28.24 -28.03
N PHE A 822 -1.69 -28.97 -28.69
CA PHE A 822 -2.03 -29.69 -29.88
C PHE A 822 -2.05 -31.23 -29.69
N ALA A 823 -1.74 -31.71 -28.49
CA ALA A 823 -1.60 -33.15 -28.22
C ALA A 823 -2.90 -33.91 -28.52
N GLY A 824 -4.05 -33.40 -28.07
CA GLY A 824 -5.34 -34.05 -28.40
C GLY A 824 -5.63 -34.06 -29.91
N LYS A 825 -5.46 -32.93 -30.58
CA LYS A 825 -5.68 -32.77 -32.02
C LYS A 825 -4.72 -33.64 -32.86
N ASN A 826 -3.51 -33.87 -32.36
CA ASN A 826 -2.49 -34.66 -33.04
C ASN A 826 -2.49 -36.13 -32.62
N ALA A 827 -3.39 -36.53 -31.72
CA ALA A 827 -3.54 -37.90 -31.30
C ALA A 827 -3.92 -38.80 -32.51
N LYS A 828 -3.32 -39.97 -32.57
CA LYS A 828 -3.59 -40.95 -33.65
C LYS A 828 -4.19 -42.18 -33.05
N LEU A 829 -5.32 -42.59 -33.57
CA LEU A 829 -5.97 -43.84 -33.17
C LEU A 829 -5.01 -45.02 -33.33
N GLN A 830 -4.76 -45.73 -32.22
CA GLN A 830 -3.99 -46.98 -32.20
C GLN A 830 -4.91 -48.17 -32.25
N SER A 831 -5.98 -48.16 -31.48
CA SER A 831 -7.02 -49.20 -31.52
C SER A 831 -8.35 -48.67 -30.98
N ILE A 832 -9.44 -49.30 -31.44
CA ILE A 832 -10.78 -49.12 -30.88
C ILE A 832 -11.39 -50.48 -30.62
N ASP A 833 -11.69 -50.79 -29.39
CA ASP A 833 -12.17 -52.10 -28.96
C ASP A 833 -13.55 -51.97 -28.32
N LEU A 834 -14.43 -52.92 -28.66
CA LEU A 834 -15.76 -53.06 -28.09
C LEU A 834 -15.81 -54.33 -27.24
N LYS A 835 -16.23 -54.15 -25.99
CA LYS A 835 -16.45 -55.26 -25.06
C LYS A 835 -17.89 -55.20 -24.51
N GLU A 836 -18.60 -56.35 -24.62
CA GLU A 836 -19.94 -56.54 -24.06
C GLU A 836 -19.87 -57.44 -22.83
N ASP A 837 -20.74 -57.20 -21.86
CA ASP A 837 -20.97 -58.16 -20.79
C ASP A 837 -21.87 -59.33 -21.24
N SER A 838 -21.84 -60.47 -20.51
CA SER A 838 -22.60 -61.68 -20.88
C SER A 838 -24.10 -61.47 -20.93
N ASN A 839 -24.64 -60.50 -20.28
CA ASN A 839 -26.07 -60.17 -20.19
C ASN A 839 -26.48 -59.06 -21.16
N LYS A 840 -25.53 -58.47 -21.90
CA LYS A 840 -25.74 -57.32 -22.79
C LYS A 840 -26.31 -56.09 -22.05
N GLN A 841 -26.01 -55.96 -20.77
CA GLN A 841 -26.44 -54.82 -19.93
C GLN A 841 -25.39 -53.70 -19.89
N LEU A 842 -24.15 -54.04 -20.27
CA LEU A 842 -23.04 -53.12 -20.32
C LEU A 842 -22.23 -53.33 -21.60
N ALA A 843 -21.96 -52.26 -22.31
CA ALA A 843 -21.02 -52.24 -23.42
C ALA A 843 -19.95 -51.17 -23.15
N THR A 844 -18.70 -51.53 -23.33
CA THR A 844 -17.54 -50.60 -23.11
C THR A 844 -16.82 -50.45 -24.47
N VAL A 845 -16.67 -49.23 -24.89
CA VAL A 845 -15.81 -48.86 -26.02
C VAL A 845 -14.52 -48.27 -25.44
N THR A 846 -13.40 -48.91 -25.76
CA THR A 846 -12.06 -48.42 -25.35
C THR A 846 -11.35 -47.89 -26.58
N VAL A 847 -10.97 -46.63 -26.52
CA VAL A 847 -10.23 -45.96 -27.59
C VAL A 847 -8.82 -45.69 -27.09
N ASN A 848 -7.82 -46.15 -27.80
CA ASN A 848 -6.41 -45.95 -27.50
C ASN A 848 -5.79 -45.06 -28.58
N TYR A 849 -5.18 -43.99 -28.14
CA TYR A 849 -4.51 -43.02 -29.02
C TYR A 849 -2.99 -43.09 -28.89
#